data_3cb16a136b4268b37fc306add664909f
#
_entry.id   3cb16a136b4268b37fc306add664909f
#
_cell.length_a   1.000
_cell.length_b   1.000
_cell.length_c   1.000
_cell.angle_alpha   90.00
_cell.angle_beta   90.00
_cell.angle_gamma   90.00
#
_symmetry.space_group_name_H-M   'P 1'
#
loop_
_entity.id
_entity.type
_entity.pdbx_description
1 polymer ?
#
loop_
_entity_poly.entity_id
_entity_poly.type
_entity_poly.pdbx_seq_one_letter_code
_entity_poly.pdbx_strand_id
1 'polypeptide(L)'
;MNFIRTPLFVHITDIHKQITEHEHLILVLKDKTASFSFRTLDIGTFFFAKRACSFDVSDNELVASFDEKRRYFLKCFTDYLLQMDGSDLSKGLFYCIIKMFLDWIDQQKKIFDLSDKDSIIDAYRRYSKSLVDRTLLADTDEDNLAAHTAKQYQRYVAKLIAYVFDCHEIDISSQAMQVQSQRYDVPILPIAKEDHEKTYATLLNVFLEIHRIVVQENDFPAHFQSVDEEDFYFYSGFHHQIEKQHIQFDMQRYLAKYTAIPSLSKMLADFELEEDSEHRKRVRENRNQAIRKLEERNKNKRHLERERLASYGLTIGMLLFIAQTGANLDTAQQLHLDTMEILPSTQGRRFSGTKSRARGKTVRPEFGVKFEPIFRKILELRAWYIQDESCDFVFPLRNEVRKLSAIGNNKLQLLKRFLQRIFPKMAWITPQEWRKHVSSQYVELSDGDLLLEVEKMGHSLDTAKKNYSRTSFKDASQQISQFFYELREVAVSQTRTVERIPVQTLDETADVQTLPVGACTTISLQPEKATGFTAQAPTPNCQQFEHCLFCQHYAIHADDEDVRKLLSLKSLLGYVKQKATDLIKWEQQFGVVLHRIDEVLNDLSNTYENLRNRIFSIQEEVESGDLDAYWLNHFELLIDLGWIS
;
A
#
# COMPACT_ATOMS: atom_id res chain seq x y z
N MET A 1 50.54 -23.91 20.53
CA MET A 1 49.49 -23.63 21.54
C MET A 1 48.20 -23.71 20.79
N ASN A 2 47.29 -24.60 21.20
CA ASN A 2 45.95 -24.62 20.61
C ASN A 2 45.21 -23.36 21.07
N PHE A 3 44.91 -22.48 20.17
CA PHE A 3 44.11 -21.29 20.44
C PHE A 3 42.68 -21.72 20.75
N ILE A 4 42.26 -21.56 22.02
CA ILE A 4 40.89 -21.80 22.41
C ILE A 4 40.23 -20.42 22.55
N ARG A 5 39.24 -20.15 21.75
CA ARG A 5 38.47 -18.91 21.85
C ARG A 5 37.55 -18.95 23.05
N THR A 6 37.77 -18.05 24.00
CA THR A 6 36.90 -17.87 25.18
C THR A 6 36.03 -16.63 24.95
N PRO A 7 34.70 -16.76 24.75
CA PRO A 7 33.84 -15.61 24.45
C PRO A 7 33.86 -14.57 25.55
N LEU A 8 34.20 -13.30 25.23
CA LEU A 8 34.15 -12.15 26.11
C LEU A 8 32.93 -11.31 25.80
N PHE A 9 31.91 -11.36 26.65
CA PHE A 9 30.69 -10.58 26.51
C PHE A 9 30.86 -9.18 27.09
N VAL A 10 30.74 -8.16 26.26
CA VAL A 10 30.84 -6.75 26.66
C VAL A 10 29.55 -6.03 26.28
N HIS A 11 28.88 -5.41 27.25
CA HIS A 11 27.73 -4.56 26.96
C HIS A 11 28.17 -3.29 26.25
N ILE A 12 27.42 -2.88 25.23
CA ILE A 12 27.71 -1.69 24.44
C ILE A 12 27.73 -0.40 25.29
N THR A 13 27.18 -0.45 26.51
CA THR A 13 27.25 0.63 27.51
C THR A 13 28.50 0.69 28.31
N ASP A 14 29.22 -0.43 28.42
CA ASP A 14 30.36 -0.58 29.32
C ASP A 14 31.68 -0.27 28.62
N ILE A 15 31.63 0.60 27.62
CA ILE A 15 32.68 0.90 26.64
C ILE A 15 33.95 1.52 27.27
N HIS A 16 33.90 1.95 28.51
CA HIS A 16 35.06 2.54 29.19
C HIS A 16 36.16 1.53 29.55
N LYS A 17 35.92 0.24 29.32
CA LYS A 17 36.96 -0.80 29.44
C LYS A 17 37.71 -0.88 28.11
N GLN A 18 39.04 -0.65 28.11
CA GLN A 18 39.88 -0.91 26.95
C GLN A 18 39.72 -2.39 26.55
N ILE A 19 39.13 -2.60 25.39
CA ILE A 19 39.00 -3.93 24.80
C ILE A 19 40.36 -4.29 24.22
N THR A 20 41.06 -5.22 24.80
CA THR A 20 42.41 -5.67 24.36
C THR A 20 42.36 -6.93 23.52
N GLU A 21 41.34 -7.77 23.72
CA GLU A 21 41.21 -9.10 23.10
C GLU A 21 39.98 -9.15 22.19
N HIS A 22 40.09 -8.50 21.00
CA HIS A 22 39.00 -8.40 20.02
C HIS A 22 38.59 -9.76 19.45
N GLU A 23 39.50 -10.74 19.39
CA GLU A 23 39.25 -12.10 18.93
C GLU A 23 38.26 -12.87 19.77
N HIS A 24 38.07 -12.47 21.02
CA HIS A 24 37.12 -13.05 21.97
C HIS A 24 35.80 -12.25 22.07
N LEU A 25 35.74 -11.06 21.46
CA LEU A 25 34.71 -10.06 21.68
C LEU A 25 33.33 -10.46 21.12
N ILE A 26 32.34 -10.43 22.01
CA ILE A 26 30.93 -10.45 21.67
C ILE A 26 30.28 -9.21 22.28
N LEU A 27 29.80 -8.29 21.43
CA LEU A 27 29.05 -7.11 21.88
C LEU A 27 27.63 -7.46 22.22
N VAL A 28 27.16 -7.08 23.41
CA VAL A 28 25.78 -7.24 23.87
C VAL A 28 25.04 -5.92 23.69
N LEU A 29 23.98 -5.91 22.90
CA LEU A 29 23.15 -4.76 22.66
C LEU A 29 22.20 -4.48 23.84
N LYS A 30 21.87 -3.20 24.06
CA LYS A 30 21.00 -2.75 25.16
C LYS A 30 19.55 -3.13 24.97
N ASP A 31 19.10 -3.16 23.72
CA ASP A 31 17.69 -3.22 23.40
C ASP A 31 17.12 -4.62 23.69
N LYS A 32 16.48 -4.73 24.85
CA LYS A 32 15.78 -5.95 25.27
C LYS A 32 14.47 -6.19 24.49
N THR A 33 14.03 -5.20 23.71
CA THR A 33 12.71 -5.18 23.06
C THR A 33 12.75 -5.56 21.59
N ALA A 34 13.95 -5.63 21.00
CA ALA A 34 14.07 -6.03 19.62
C ALA A 34 13.57 -7.47 19.43
N SER A 35 12.53 -7.63 18.65
CA SER A 35 12.00 -8.92 18.19
C SER A 35 12.98 -9.66 17.24
N PHE A 36 14.22 -9.15 17.16
CA PHE A 36 15.27 -9.67 16.29
C PHE A 36 16.26 -10.52 17.09
N SER A 37 16.77 -11.55 16.43
CA SER A 37 17.75 -12.52 16.91
C SER A 37 19.11 -11.90 17.31
N PHE A 38 19.31 -10.60 17.13
CA PHE A 38 20.58 -9.93 17.41
C PHE A 38 20.62 -9.25 18.79
N ARG A 39 20.70 -10.07 19.83
CA ARG A 39 21.08 -9.55 21.15
C ARG A 39 22.59 -9.40 21.30
N THR A 40 23.35 -10.10 20.47
CA THR A 40 24.80 -10.17 20.51
C THR A 40 25.37 -10.07 19.11
N LEU A 41 26.48 -9.32 18.98
CA LEU A 41 27.25 -9.19 17.75
C LEU A 41 28.62 -9.85 17.99
N ASP A 42 28.84 -11.01 17.38
CA ASP A 42 30.09 -11.76 17.55
C ASP A 42 31.16 -11.19 16.62
N ILE A 43 31.93 -10.21 17.11
CA ILE A 43 33.00 -9.57 16.35
C ILE A 43 34.19 -10.51 16.23
N GLY A 44 34.48 -11.27 17.27
CA GLY A 44 35.66 -12.16 17.31
C GLY A 44 35.61 -13.28 16.27
N THR A 45 34.41 -13.70 15.80
CA THR A 45 34.29 -14.70 14.73
C THR A 45 34.90 -14.21 13.41
N PHE A 46 35.04 -12.90 13.20
CA PHE A 46 35.57 -12.33 11.95
C PHE A 46 37.08 -12.46 11.82
N PHE A 47 37.80 -12.83 12.86
CA PHE A 47 39.20 -13.19 12.79
C PHE A 47 39.43 -14.51 12.04
N PHE A 48 38.41 -15.33 11.87
CA PHE A 48 38.49 -16.64 11.23
C PHE A 48 37.92 -16.58 9.82
N ALA A 49 38.63 -17.11 8.83
CA ALA A 49 38.13 -17.26 7.47
C ALA A 49 37.06 -18.35 7.36
N LYS A 50 37.17 -19.41 8.14
CA LYS A 50 36.12 -20.42 8.31
C LYS A 50 35.34 -20.10 9.59
N ARG A 51 34.01 -19.92 9.51
CA ARG A 51 33.18 -19.54 10.66
C ARG A 51 32.20 -20.66 11.00
N ALA A 52 32.14 -21.01 12.28
CA ALA A 52 31.11 -21.93 12.81
C ALA A 52 29.90 -21.15 13.31
N CYS A 53 28.73 -21.78 13.30
CA CYS A 53 27.50 -21.24 13.88
C CYS A 53 27.48 -21.26 15.42
N SER A 54 28.46 -21.91 16.07
CA SER A 54 28.60 -22.01 17.53
C SER A 54 29.80 -21.22 18.05
N PHE A 55 29.69 -20.75 19.31
CA PHE A 55 30.77 -20.06 20.01
C PHE A 55 31.95 -20.96 20.35
N ASP A 56 31.79 -22.26 20.24
CA ASP A 56 32.81 -23.25 20.58
C ASP A 56 33.66 -23.58 19.34
N VAL A 57 34.87 -23.05 19.31
CA VAL A 57 35.84 -23.27 18.22
C VAL A 57 36.88 -24.29 18.72
N SER A 58 36.46 -25.54 18.84
CA SER A 58 37.33 -26.65 19.20
C SER A 58 37.91 -27.39 17.97
N ASP A 59 37.43 -27.05 16.76
CA ASP A 59 37.83 -27.68 15.52
C ASP A 59 39.19 -27.12 15.03
N ASN A 60 40.16 -27.99 14.81
CA ASN A 60 41.51 -27.65 14.35
C ASN A 60 41.51 -26.88 13.00
N GLU A 61 40.55 -27.16 12.12
CA GLU A 61 40.42 -26.42 10.84
C GLU A 61 39.97 -24.99 11.02
N LEU A 62 39.10 -24.72 11.99
CA LEU A 62 38.66 -23.35 12.33
C LEU A 62 39.81 -22.56 12.93
N VAL A 63 40.56 -23.16 13.86
CA VAL A 63 41.75 -22.53 14.46
C VAL A 63 42.82 -22.22 13.43
N ALA A 64 43.02 -23.10 12.46
CA ALA A 64 43.98 -22.87 11.34
C ALA A 64 43.56 -21.73 10.40
N SER A 65 42.26 -21.31 10.44
CA SER A 65 41.75 -20.22 9.62
C SER A 65 41.87 -18.84 10.27
N PHE A 66 42.48 -18.74 11.44
CA PHE A 66 42.71 -17.49 12.17
C PHE A 66 43.70 -16.59 11.37
N ASP A 67 43.31 -15.31 11.20
CA ASP A 67 44.06 -14.32 10.47
C ASP A 67 44.32 -13.06 11.31
N GLU A 68 45.54 -12.94 11.84
CA GLU A 68 46.01 -11.81 12.65
C GLU A 68 45.97 -10.48 11.89
N LYS A 69 46.12 -10.48 10.56
CA LYS A 69 46.08 -9.29 9.75
C LYS A 69 44.76 -8.54 9.78
N ARG A 70 43.72 -9.23 10.18
CA ARG A 70 42.36 -8.63 10.34
C ARG A 70 42.25 -7.74 11.59
N ARG A 71 43.16 -7.82 12.54
CA ARG A 71 43.11 -7.16 13.85
C ARG A 71 42.79 -5.66 13.74
N TYR A 72 43.58 -4.94 12.94
CA TYR A 72 43.42 -3.50 12.77
C TYR A 72 42.03 -3.15 12.19
N PHE A 73 41.63 -3.83 11.15
CA PHE A 73 40.32 -3.64 10.52
C PHE A 73 39.16 -3.89 11.49
N LEU A 74 39.23 -4.98 12.25
CA LEU A 74 38.17 -5.37 13.20
C LEU A 74 38.13 -4.47 14.43
N LYS A 75 39.29 -3.94 14.86
CA LYS A 75 39.32 -2.88 15.86
C LYS A 75 38.58 -1.64 15.39
N CYS A 76 38.92 -1.14 14.20
CA CYS A 76 38.24 0.01 13.60
C CYS A 76 36.75 -0.25 13.38
N PHE A 77 36.36 -1.47 13.00
CA PHE A 77 34.95 -1.86 12.88
C PHE A 77 34.23 -1.79 14.22
N THR A 78 34.86 -2.27 15.29
CA THR A 78 34.30 -2.18 16.65
C THR A 78 34.14 -0.72 17.07
N ASP A 79 35.18 0.09 16.91
CA ASP A 79 35.16 1.53 17.24
C ASP A 79 34.06 2.27 16.44
N TYR A 80 33.92 1.97 15.16
CA TYR A 80 32.86 2.54 14.33
C TYR A 80 31.45 2.16 14.81
N LEU A 81 31.20 0.88 15.16
CA LEU A 81 29.92 0.44 15.72
C LEU A 81 29.59 1.16 17.03
N LEU A 82 30.58 1.41 17.87
CA LEU A 82 30.40 2.08 19.14
C LEU A 82 30.10 3.57 18.98
N GLN A 83 30.74 4.24 18.02
CA GLN A 83 30.54 5.66 17.70
C GLN A 83 29.30 5.92 16.84
N MET A 84 28.77 4.86 16.22
CA MET A 84 27.64 4.99 15.30
C MET A 84 26.39 5.50 16.03
N ASP A 85 25.91 6.68 15.60
CA ASP A 85 24.60 7.20 16.00
C ASP A 85 23.48 6.33 15.42
N GLY A 86 22.61 5.83 16.25
CA GLY A 86 21.48 5.03 15.82
C GLY A 86 21.01 4.01 16.85
N SER A 87 19.89 3.35 16.53
CA SER A 87 19.36 2.26 17.36
C SER A 87 20.25 1.02 17.27
N ASP A 88 20.13 0.16 18.26
CA ASP A 88 20.80 -1.15 18.28
C ASP A 88 20.44 -1.99 17.05
N LEU A 89 19.22 -1.82 16.51
CA LEU A 89 18.82 -2.43 15.23
C LEU A 89 19.67 -1.95 14.06
N SER A 90 20.01 -0.65 14.01
CA SER A 90 20.86 -0.09 12.94
C SER A 90 22.28 -0.63 13.05
N LYS A 91 22.80 -0.80 14.27
CA LYS A 91 24.09 -1.41 14.54
C LYS A 91 24.12 -2.89 14.16
N GLY A 92 23.06 -3.63 14.48
CA GLY A 92 22.89 -5.01 14.06
C GLY A 92 22.84 -5.19 12.54
N LEU A 93 22.11 -4.29 11.83
CA LEU A 93 22.07 -4.30 10.36
C LEU A 93 23.47 -4.02 9.77
N PHE A 94 24.19 -3.03 10.29
CA PHE A 94 25.54 -2.73 9.86
C PHE A 94 26.48 -3.93 10.07
N TYR A 95 26.42 -4.57 11.22
CA TYR A 95 27.15 -5.80 11.50
C TYR A 95 26.86 -6.90 10.47
N CYS A 96 25.57 -7.15 10.16
CA CYS A 96 25.20 -8.15 9.16
C CYS A 96 25.75 -7.85 7.77
N ILE A 97 25.74 -6.59 7.35
CA ILE A 97 26.26 -6.19 6.04
C ILE A 97 27.78 -6.41 5.99
N ILE A 98 28.50 -6.03 7.03
CA ILE A 98 29.95 -6.27 7.09
C ILE A 98 30.26 -7.77 7.17
N LYS A 99 29.47 -8.54 7.91
CA LYS A 99 29.57 -10.01 7.92
C LYS A 99 29.42 -10.57 6.51
N MET A 100 28.43 -10.15 5.74
CA MET A 100 28.22 -10.61 4.35
C MET A 100 29.40 -10.25 3.45
N PHE A 101 30.00 -9.08 3.61
CA PHE A 101 31.19 -8.68 2.88
C PHE A 101 32.40 -9.55 3.22
N LEU A 102 32.64 -9.82 4.51
CA LEU A 102 33.75 -10.67 4.96
C LEU A 102 33.53 -12.13 4.55
N ASP A 103 32.28 -12.65 4.63
CA ASP A 103 31.94 -14.00 4.15
C ASP A 103 32.22 -14.11 2.63
N TRP A 104 31.87 -13.06 1.86
CA TRP A 104 32.15 -13.00 0.44
C TRP A 104 33.67 -13.00 0.15
N ILE A 105 34.46 -12.22 0.91
CA ILE A 105 35.92 -12.20 0.79
C ILE A 105 36.51 -13.59 1.02
N ASP A 106 36.06 -14.28 2.06
CA ASP A 106 36.58 -15.58 2.48
C ASP A 106 36.24 -16.72 1.48
N GLN A 107 35.22 -16.52 0.66
CA GLN A 107 34.85 -17.45 -0.41
C GLN A 107 35.65 -17.25 -1.71
N GLN A 108 36.43 -16.16 -1.81
CA GLN A 108 37.20 -15.88 -3.04
C GLN A 108 38.46 -16.73 -3.12
N LYS A 109 38.85 -17.11 -4.35
CA LYS A 109 40.16 -17.77 -4.59
C LYS A 109 41.32 -16.88 -4.31
N LYS A 110 41.16 -15.54 -4.48
CA LYS A 110 42.17 -14.54 -4.19
C LYS A 110 42.12 -14.19 -2.70
N ILE A 111 43.27 -14.22 -2.06
CA ILE A 111 43.42 -13.79 -0.67
C ILE A 111 43.53 -12.26 -0.66
N PHE A 112 42.67 -11.62 0.14
CA PHE A 112 42.68 -10.17 0.35
C PHE A 112 43.24 -9.84 1.72
N ASP A 113 44.20 -8.93 1.76
CA ASP A 113 44.75 -8.42 3.02
C ASP A 113 43.93 -7.20 3.48
N LEU A 114 43.25 -7.32 4.60
CA LEU A 114 42.37 -6.26 5.15
C LEU A 114 43.19 -5.12 5.79
N SER A 115 44.51 -5.30 6.01
CA SER A 115 45.41 -4.25 6.50
C SER A 115 45.98 -3.40 5.38
N ASP A 116 45.88 -3.85 4.14
CA ASP A 116 46.39 -3.15 2.95
C ASP A 116 45.29 -2.43 2.20
N LYS A 117 45.43 -1.11 2.01
CA LYS A 117 44.43 -0.24 1.38
C LYS A 117 44.10 -0.66 -0.05
N ASP A 118 45.09 -1.00 -0.85
CA ASP A 118 44.86 -1.35 -2.25
C ASP A 118 44.22 -2.72 -2.39
N SER A 119 44.56 -3.66 -1.50
CA SER A 119 43.98 -4.99 -1.44
C SER A 119 42.48 -4.91 -1.09
N ILE A 120 42.09 -4.13 -0.08
CA ILE A 120 40.69 -4.00 0.34
C ILE A 120 39.88 -3.20 -0.68
N ILE A 121 40.45 -2.24 -1.37
CA ILE A 121 39.80 -1.52 -2.48
C ILE A 121 39.55 -2.47 -3.65
N ASP A 122 40.48 -3.37 -3.99
CA ASP A 122 40.23 -4.39 -5.01
C ASP A 122 39.11 -5.35 -4.58
N ALA A 123 39.10 -5.77 -3.31
CA ALA A 123 37.98 -6.56 -2.75
C ALA A 123 36.65 -5.80 -2.89
N TYR A 124 36.60 -4.52 -2.52
CA TYR A 124 35.38 -3.69 -2.62
C TYR A 124 34.91 -3.52 -4.07
N ARG A 125 35.82 -3.33 -5.02
CA ARG A 125 35.49 -3.25 -6.47
C ARG A 125 34.80 -4.53 -6.96
N ARG A 126 35.36 -5.68 -6.61
CA ARG A 126 34.80 -7.00 -7.02
C ARG A 126 33.49 -7.30 -6.31
N TYR A 127 33.39 -6.99 -5.02
CA TYR A 127 32.16 -7.10 -4.27
C TYR A 127 31.06 -6.22 -4.85
N SER A 128 31.37 -4.96 -5.15
CA SER A 128 30.45 -4.02 -5.79
C SER A 128 29.95 -4.53 -7.14
N LYS A 129 30.84 -5.14 -7.95
CA LYS A 129 30.43 -5.78 -9.20
C LYS A 129 29.48 -6.95 -8.94
N SER A 130 29.78 -7.82 -7.97
CA SER A 130 28.88 -8.94 -7.64
C SER A 130 27.51 -8.47 -7.16
N LEU A 131 27.43 -7.33 -6.44
CA LEU A 131 26.17 -6.72 -6.05
C LEU A 131 25.39 -6.20 -7.27
N VAL A 132 26.06 -5.57 -8.24
CA VAL A 132 25.44 -5.15 -9.50
C VAL A 132 24.91 -6.35 -10.27
N ASP A 133 25.74 -7.38 -10.45
CA ASP A 133 25.33 -8.60 -11.16
C ASP A 133 24.08 -9.24 -10.54
N ARG A 134 23.99 -9.27 -9.21
CA ARG A 134 22.81 -9.78 -8.47
C ARG A 134 21.55 -8.93 -8.66
N THR A 135 21.67 -7.63 -8.91
CA THR A 135 20.50 -6.77 -9.20
C THR A 135 19.94 -6.96 -10.61
N LEU A 136 20.66 -7.65 -11.48
CA LEU A 136 20.25 -7.94 -12.87
C LEU A 136 19.60 -9.33 -13.02
N LEU A 137 19.61 -10.15 -11.97
CA LEU A 137 18.95 -11.44 -11.97
C LEU A 137 17.41 -11.29 -12.01
N ALA A 138 16.72 -12.31 -12.47
CA ALA A 138 15.26 -12.33 -12.46
C ALA A 138 14.70 -12.33 -11.03
N ASP A 139 13.53 -11.71 -10.82
CA ASP A 139 12.89 -11.62 -9.49
C ASP A 139 12.56 -12.98 -8.86
N THR A 140 12.54 -14.05 -9.66
CA THR A 140 12.33 -15.44 -9.22
C THR A 140 13.62 -16.15 -8.79
N ASP A 141 14.80 -15.51 -9.00
CA ASP A 141 16.08 -16.09 -8.64
C ASP A 141 16.35 -15.85 -7.14
N GLU A 142 16.77 -16.89 -6.41
CA GLU A 142 17.07 -16.79 -4.98
C GLU A 142 18.26 -15.85 -4.68
N ASP A 143 19.16 -15.67 -5.63
CA ASP A 143 20.30 -14.78 -5.52
C ASP A 143 19.99 -13.33 -5.93
N ASN A 144 18.79 -13.06 -6.44
CA ASN A 144 18.37 -11.70 -6.78
C ASN A 144 18.42 -10.79 -5.56
N LEU A 145 18.92 -9.57 -5.76
CA LEU A 145 19.00 -8.56 -4.71
C LEU A 145 18.40 -7.24 -5.20
N ALA A 146 17.42 -6.74 -4.48
CA ALA A 146 16.79 -5.46 -4.79
C ALA A 146 17.87 -4.33 -4.85
N ALA A 147 17.83 -3.52 -5.88
CA ALA A 147 18.86 -2.51 -6.16
C ALA A 147 19.09 -1.53 -4.99
N HIS A 148 18.02 -1.13 -4.25
CA HIS A 148 18.18 -0.27 -3.08
C HIS A 148 18.93 -0.99 -1.93
N THR A 149 18.72 -2.30 -1.76
CA THR A 149 19.40 -3.11 -0.75
C THR A 149 20.88 -3.30 -1.13
N ALA A 150 21.15 -3.61 -2.39
CA ALA A 150 22.53 -3.71 -2.93
C ALA A 150 23.30 -2.39 -2.75
N LYS A 151 22.65 -1.25 -3.03
CA LYS A 151 23.23 0.08 -2.81
C LYS A 151 23.52 0.37 -1.34
N GLN A 152 22.65 -0.08 -0.44
CA GLN A 152 22.88 0.05 0.99
C GLN A 152 24.08 -0.79 1.44
N TYR A 153 24.23 -2.01 0.95
CA TYR A 153 25.37 -2.88 1.23
C TYR A 153 26.66 -2.25 0.75
N GLN A 154 26.70 -1.81 -0.52
CA GLN A 154 27.84 -1.12 -1.10
C GLN A 154 28.27 0.10 -0.26
N ARG A 155 27.30 0.95 0.11
CA ARG A 155 27.55 2.16 0.89
C ARG A 155 28.09 1.87 2.28
N TYR A 156 27.58 0.88 3.00
CA TYR A 156 28.02 0.57 4.35
C TYR A 156 29.45 -0.01 4.35
N VAL A 157 29.80 -0.82 3.35
CA VAL A 157 31.17 -1.31 3.19
C VAL A 157 32.11 -0.14 2.88
N ALA A 158 31.75 0.77 1.96
CA ALA A 158 32.56 1.95 1.66
C ALA A 158 32.81 2.83 2.89
N LYS A 159 31.78 3.04 3.73
CA LYS A 159 31.89 3.81 4.97
C LYS A 159 32.88 3.21 5.95
N LEU A 160 32.84 1.89 6.14
CA LEU A 160 33.79 1.23 7.03
C LEU A 160 35.21 1.34 6.48
N ILE A 161 35.42 1.07 5.19
CA ILE A 161 36.76 1.18 4.57
C ILE A 161 37.28 2.62 4.69
N ALA A 162 36.45 3.62 4.43
CA ALA A 162 36.82 5.03 4.60
C ALA A 162 37.24 5.36 6.04
N TYR A 163 36.50 4.83 7.04
CA TYR A 163 36.84 4.98 8.46
C TYR A 163 38.17 4.30 8.83
N VAL A 164 38.40 3.08 8.32
CA VAL A 164 39.64 2.31 8.58
C VAL A 164 40.87 3.04 8.07
N PHE A 165 40.78 3.69 6.90
CA PHE A 165 41.91 4.36 6.24
C PHE A 165 41.88 5.89 6.35
N ASP A 166 41.03 6.43 7.23
CA ASP A 166 40.90 7.87 7.50
C ASP A 166 40.80 8.70 6.20
N CYS A 167 39.83 8.37 5.36
CA CYS A 167 39.54 9.08 4.12
C CYS A 167 38.04 9.31 3.90
N HIS A 168 37.67 10.08 2.89
CA HIS A 168 36.25 10.32 2.60
C HIS A 168 35.58 9.11 1.96
N GLU A 169 34.29 8.90 2.29
CA GLU A 169 33.45 7.82 1.70
C GLU A 169 33.49 7.87 0.16
N ILE A 170 33.51 9.07 -0.42
CA ILE A 170 33.52 9.26 -1.87
C ILE A 170 34.82 8.75 -2.52
N ASP A 171 35.95 8.81 -1.80
CA ASP A 171 37.25 8.35 -2.31
C ASP A 171 37.29 6.84 -2.49
N ILE A 172 36.50 6.13 -1.68
CA ILE A 172 36.32 4.67 -1.78
C ILE A 172 35.24 4.34 -2.80
N SER A 173 34.06 4.97 -2.67
CA SER A 173 32.90 4.64 -3.49
C SER A 173 33.11 4.93 -4.98
N SER A 174 33.83 6.01 -5.32
CA SER A 174 34.16 6.37 -6.72
C SER A 174 35.04 5.35 -7.44
N GLN A 175 35.74 4.49 -6.71
CA GLN A 175 36.67 3.50 -7.29
C GLN A 175 35.96 2.21 -7.73
N ALA A 176 34.65 2.05 -7.45
CA ALA A 176 33.89 0.86 -7.80
C ALA A 176 32.67 1.20 -8.68
N MET A 177 32.22 0.22 -9.45
CA MET A 177 30.95 0.31 -10.17
C MET A 177 29.82 0.58 -9.18
N GLN A 178 29.08 1.68 -9.38
CA GLN A 178 27.98 2.05 -8.49
C GLN A 178 26.72 1.28 -8.82
N VAL A 179 26.10 0.70 -7.81
CA VAL A 179 24.76 0.13 -7.95
C VAL A 179 23.78 1.25 -8.30
N GLN A 180 23.26 1.20 -9.51
CA GLN A 180 22.22 2.13 -9.96
C GLN A 180 20.91 1.70 -9.32
N SER A 181 20.55 2.31 -8.20
CA SER A 181 19.16 2.30 -7.80
C SER A 181 18.50 3.47 -8.51
N GLN A 182 17.87 3.21 -9.65
CA GLN A 182 16.82 4.10 -10.04
C GLN A 182 15.81 3.99 -8.90
N ARG A 183 15.77 5.01 -8.05
CA ARG A 183 14.57 5.27 -7.30
C ARG A 183 13.53 5.65 -8.36
N TYR A 184 12.91 4.67 -8.95
CA TYR A 184 11.50 4.81 -9.18
C TYR A 184 10.91 4.85 -7.75
N ASP A 185 10.95 6.03 -7.15
CA ASP A 185 10.01 6.37 -6.12
C ASP A 185 8.67 6.35 -6.87
N VAL A 186 8.16 5.14 -7.16
CA VAL A 186 6.74 4.99 -7.45
C VAL A 186 6.11 5.53 -6.17
N PRO A 187 5.59 6.76 -6.24
CA PRO A 187 5.07 7.37 -5.03
C PRO A 187 3.95 6.45 -4.59
N ILE A 188 3.98 6.04 -3.33
CA ILE A 188 2.83 5.36 -2.75
C ILE A 188 1.67 6.30 -2.96
N LEU A 189 0.81 5.99 -3.91
CA LEU A 189 -0.41 6.76 -4.11
C LEU A 189 -1.32 6.51 -2.90
N PRO A 190 -1.97 7.50 -2.34
CA PRO A 190 -2.97 7.27 -1.31
C PRO A 190 -4.04 6.34 -1.86
N ILE A 191 -4.52 5.44 -1.02
CA ILE A 191 -5.71 4.65 -1.30
C ILE A 191 -6.91 5.60 -1.29
N ALA A 192 -7.94 5.32 -2.09
CA ALA A 192 -9.14 6.13 -2.15
C ALA A 192 -9.79 6.29 -0.77
N LYS A 193 -10.34 7.46 -0.50
CA LYS A 193 -10.96 7.79 0.80
C LYS A 193 -12.03 6.78 1.19
N GLU A 194 -12.86 6.37 0.25
CA GLU A 194 -13.91 5.36 0.45
C GLU A 194 -13.35 4.02 0.95
N ASP A 195 -12.24 3.55 0.36
CA ASP A 195 -11.60 2.29 0.75
C ASP A 195 -10.98 2.40 2.16
N HIS A 196 -10.46 3.59 2.51
CA HIS A 196 -10.01 3.89 3.88
C HIS A 196 -11.15 3.81 4.89
N GLU A 197 -12.27 4.47 4.61
CA GLU A 197 -13.45 4.49 5.48
C GLU A 197 -14.02 3.09 5.69
N LYS A 198 -14.17 2.30 4.63
CA LYS A 198 -14.66 0.92 4.67
C LYS A 198 -13.72 0.01 5.48
N THR A 199 -12.42 0.09 5.20
CA THR A 199 -11.42 -0.72 5.93
C THR A 199 -11.38 -0.31 7.40
N TYR A 200 -11.41 0.99 7.71
CA TYR A 200 -11.46 1.47 9.09
C TYR A 200 -12.69 0.94 9.83
N ALA A 201 -13.88 1.05 9.23
CA ALA A 201 -15.12 0.56 9.82
C ALA A 201 -15.07 -0.96 10.07
N THR A 202 -14.57 -1.73 9.12
CA THR A 202 -14.40 -3.19 9.26
C THR A 202 -13.42 -3.52 10.39
N LEU A 203 -12.25 -2.87 10.44
CA LEU A 203 -11.28 -3.06 11.53
C LEU A 203 -11.89 -2.72 12.90
N LEU A 204 -12.66 -1.62 12.97
CA LEU A 204 -13.33 -1.21 14.20
C LEU A 204 -14.37 -2.22 14.64
N ASN A 205 -15.21 -2.73 13.74
CA ASN A 205 -16.22 -3.76 14.03
C ASN A 205 -15.55 -5.04 14.57
N VAL A 206 -14.50 -5.51 13.90
CA VAL A 206 -13.73 -6.69 14.34
C VAL A 206 -13.10 -6.45 15.71
N PHE A 207 -12.54 -5.28 15.96
CA PHE A 207 -11.96 -4.90 17.25
C PHE A 207 -12.99 -4.90 18.38
N LEU A 208 -14.15 -4.29 18.14
CA LEU A 208 -15.23 -4.21 19.13
C LEU A 208 -15.78 -5.59 19.47
N GLU A 209 -15.89 -6.46 18.49
CA GLU A 209 -16.34 -7.83 18.73
C GLU A 209 -15.27 -8.65 19.48
N ILE A 210 -13.99 -8.49 19.16
CA ILE A 210 -12.90 -9.10 19.94
C ILE A 210 -12.94 -8.61 21.40
N HIS A 211 -13.15 -7.31 21.62
CA HIS A 211 -13.29 -6.75 22.96
C HIS A 211 -14.48 -7.39 23.69
N ARG A 212 -15.65 -7.54 23.02
CA ARG A 212 -16.86 -8.19 23.57
C ARG A 212 -16.57 -9.63 23.99
N ILE A 213 -15.92 -10.41 23.14
CA ILE A 213 -15.59 -11.81 23.43
C ILE A 213 -14.57 -11.92 24.55
N VAL A 214 -13.51 -11.11 24.50
CA VAL A 214 -12.35 -11.27 25.38
C VAL A 214 -12.56 -10.58 26.74
N VAL A 215 -12.88 -9.28 26.73
CA VAL A 215 -12.94 -8.46 27.95
C VAL A 215 -14.28 -8.60 28.66
N GLN A 216 -15.39 -8.60 27.91
CA GLN A 216 -16.73 -8.79 28.47
C GLN A 216 -17.08 -10.27 28.66
N GLU A 217 -16.16 -11.18 28.31
CA GLU A 217 -16.30 -12.64 28.51
C GLU A 217 -17.51 -13.27 27.82
N ASN A 218 -18.01 -12.65 26.75
CA ASN A 218 -19.11 -13.20 25.98
C ASN A 218 -18.75 -14.53 25.33
N ASP A 219 -19.76 -15.31 24.99
CA ASP A 219 -19.58 -16.63 24.41
C ASP A 219 -19.30 -16.55 22.89
N PHE A 220 -18.54 -17.52 22.39
CA PHE A 220 -18.39 -17.79 20.96
C PHE A 220 -19.71 -18.34 20.37
N PRO A 221 -19.96 -18.15 19.06
CA PRO A 221 -19.03 -17.59 18.07
C PRO A 221 -18.90 -16.07 18.18
N ALA A 222 -17.73 -15.54 17.82
CA ALA A 222 -17.56 -14.11 17.60
C ALA A 222 -18.18 -13.72 16.26
N HIS A 223 -18.90 -12.61 16.24
CA HIS A 223 -19.60 -12.10 15.07
C HIS A 223 -18.82 -10.97 14.42
N PHE A 224 -18.04 -11.28 13.38
CA PHE A 224 -17.28 -10.29 12.63
C PHE A 224 -18.10 -9.74 11.47
N GLN A 225 -18.16 -8.41 11.37
CA GLN A 225 -18.91 -7.69 10.36
C GLN A 225 -17.98 -6.88 9.47
N SER A 226 -18.22 -6.93 8.17
CA SER A 226 -17.62 -6.07 7.16
C SER A 226 -18.65 -5.14 6.56
N VAL A 227 -18.20 -4.04 5.94
CA VAL A 227 -19.08 -3.10 5.24
C VAL A 227 -19.54 -3.67 3.89
N ASP A 228 -18.65 -4.40 3.21
CA ASP A 228 -18.85 -4.85 1.83
C ASP A 228 -18.98 -6.38 1.67
N GLU A 229 -18.89 -7.15 2.76
CA GLU A 229 -18.92 -8.61 2.70
C GLU A 229 -19.91 -9.19 3.69
N GLU A 230 -20.27 -10.46 3.51
CA GLU A 230 -21.17 -11.18 4.40
C GLU A 230 -20.58 -11.30 5.81
N ASP A 231 -21.46 -11.34 6.81
CA ASP A 231 -21.10 -11.56 8.21
C ASP A 231 -20.38 -12.89 8.40
N PHE A 232 -19.37 -12.89 9.26
CA PHE A 232 -18.56 -14.05 9.55
C PHE A 232 -18.65 -14.45 11.02
N TYR A 233 -19.09 -15.68 11.30
CA TYR A 233 -19.16 -16.23 12.64
C TYR A 233 -17.91 -17.05 12.95
N PHE A 234 -17.06 -16.52 13.82
CA PHE A 234 -15.78 -17.12 14.17
C PHE A 234 -15.94 -18.06 15.37
N TYR A 235 -15.81 -19.36 15.16
CA TYR A 235 -15.88 -20.40 16.17
C TYR A 235 -14.52 -20.79 16.73
N SER A 236 -13.47 -20.76 15.92
CA SER A 236 -12.11 -21.14 16.31
C SER A 236 -11.05 -20.59 15.37
N GLY A 237 -9.77 -20.60 15.83
CA GLY A 237 -8.63 -20.29 14.99
C GLY A 237 -8.52 -21.24 13.81
N PHE A 238 -8.14 -20.69 12.67
CA PHE A 238 -7.80 -21.50 11.50
C PHE A 238 -6.44 -22.16 11.75
N HIS A 239 -6.43 -23.46 11.94
CA HIS A 239 -5.16 -24.20 11.97
C HIS A 239 -4.49 -24.12 10.61
N HIS A 240 -3.19 -23.84 10.57
CA HIS A 240 -2.39 -23.74 9.35
C HIS A 240 -2.21 -25.06 8.60
N GLN A 241 -2.66 -26.17 9.15
CA GLN A 241 -2.61 -27.50 8.58
C GLN A 241 -3.98 -27.92 8.09
N ILE A 242 -4.41 -27.38 6.96
CA ILE A 242 -5.31 -28.13 6.09
C ILE A 242 -4.37 -28.71 5.02
N GLU A 243 -3.89 -29.92 5.27
CA GLU A 243 -3.29 -30.73 4.22
C GLU A 243 -4.24 -30.76 3.03
N LYS A 244 -3.69 -30.55 1.83
CA LYS A 244 -4.41 -30.39 0.56
C LYS A 244 -5.34 -31.56 0.17
N GLN A 245 -5.48 -32.60 0.97
CA GLN A 245 -6.15 -33.85 0.58
C GLN A 245 -7.64 -33.94 0.90
N HIS A 246 -8.25 -33.03 1.67
CA HIS A 246 -9.67 -33.13 2.02
C HIS A 246 -10.42 -31.80 1.93
N ILE A 247 -10.44 -31.20 0.75
CA ILE A 247 -11.11 -29.91 0.44
C ILE A 247 -12.63 -29.98 0.63
N GLN A 248 -13.23 -31.16 0.69
CA GLN A 248 -14.70 -31.33 0.69
C GLN A 248 -15.41 -30.88 1.97
N PHE A 249 -14.71 -30.80 3.14
CA PHE A 249 -15.38 -30.49 4.41
C PHE A 249 -14.58 -29.51 5.28
N ASP A 250 -14.40 -28.25 4.82
CA ASP A 250 -13.90 -27.20 5.71
C ASP A 250 -15.02 -26.79 6.69
N MET A 251 -15.11 -27.52 7.80
CA MET A 251 -16.09 -27.27 8.85
C MET A 251 -16.08 -25.84 9.35
N GLN A 252 -14.93 -25.19 9.37
CA GLN A 252 -14.81 -23.82 9.85
C GLN A 252 -15.44 -22.81 8.88
N ARG A 253 -15.22 -22.98 7.58
CA ARG A 253 -15.90 -22.18 6.55
C ARG A 253 -17.39 -22.43 6.51
N TYR A 254 -17.79 -23.67 6.69
CA TYR A 254 -19.21 -24.03 6.76
C TYR A 254 -19.87 -23.33 7.96
N LEU A 255 -19.31 -23.46 9.17
CA LEU A 255 -19.84 -22.89 10.39
C LEU A 255 -19.82 -21.35 10.38
N ALA A 256 -18.92 -20.73 9.64
CA ALA A 256 -18.81 -19.28 9.57
C ALA A 256 -20.09 -18.56 9.09
N LYS A 257 -20.99 -19.27 8.43
CA LYS A 257 -22.28 -18.75 7.95
C LYS A 257 -23.41 -18.83 8.98
N TYR A 258 -23.17 -19.46 10.13
CA TYR A 258 -24.23 -19.78 11.10
C TYR A 258 -23.95 -19.17 12.48
N THR A 259 -24.98 -18.62 13.10
CA THR A 259 -24.95 -18.09 14.48
C THR A 259 -24.82 -19.20 15.54
N ALA A 260 -25.20 -20.43 15.21
CA ALA A 260 -25.07 -21.60 16.06
C ALA A 260 -24.74 -22.84 15.21
N ILE A 261 -24.11 -23.84 15.81
CA ILE A 261 -23.78 -25.08 15.09
C ILE A 261 -25.04 -25.78 14.60
N PRO A 262 -25.24 -25.96 13.28
CA PRO A 262 -26.46 -26.53 12.70
C PRO A 262 -26.74 -27.95 13.18
N SER A 263 -28.00 -28.37 13.02
CA SER A 263 -28.38 -29.78 13.27
C SER A 263 -27.68 -30.74 12.30
N LEU A 264 -27.49 -31.98 12.70
CA LEU A 264 -26.85 -32.98 11.82
C LEU A 264 -27.63 -33.16 10.51
N SER A 265 -28.96 -33.18 10.58
CA SER A 265 -29.83 -33.30 9.40
C SER A 265 -29.64 -32.15 8.41
N LYS A 266 -29.54 -30.91 8.92
CA LYS A 266 -29.24 -29.75 8.08
C LYS A 266 -27.86 -29.85 7.44
N MET A 267 -26.83 -30.25 8.20
CA MET A 267 -25.49 -30.38 7.68
C MET A 267 -25.41 -31.46 6.58
N LEU A 268 -26.09 -32.59 6.77
CA LEU A 268 -26.14 -33.66 5.76
C LEU A 268 -26.85 -33.20 4.49
N ALA A 269 -27.96 -32.44 4.63
CA ALA A 269 -28.66 -31.86 3.49
C ALA A 269 -27.81 -30.83 2.75
N ASP A 270 -27.12 -29.93 3.47
CA ASP A 270 -26.26 -28.89 2.87
C ASP A 270 -25.05 -29.48 2.18
N PHE A 271 -24.59 -30.67 2.59
CA PHE A 271 -23.47 -31.39 1.94
C PHE A 271 -23.94 -32.44 0.90
N GLU A 272 -25.25 -32.55 0.65
CA GLU A 272 -25.86 -33.49 -0.29
C GLU A 272 -25.43 -34.95 -0.04
N LEU A 273 -25.36 -35.36 1.25
CA LEU A 273 -24.90 -36.68 1.66
C LEU A 273 -26.06 -37.59 1.99
N GLU A 274 -26.05 -38.82 1.43
CA GLU A 274 -26.97 -39.89 1.77
C GLU A 274 -26.82 -40.36 3.22
N GLU A 275 -27.92 -40.82 3.81
CA GLU A 275 -28.01 -41.15 5.24
C GLU A 275 -27.06 -42.27 5.72
N ASP A 276 -26.63 -43.21 4.86
CA ASP A 276 -25.84 -44.37 5.22
C ASP A 276 -24.36 -44.31 4.78
N SER A 277 -23.89 -43.14 4.31
CA SER A 277 -22.52 -43.00 3.84
C SER A 277 -21.49 -42.92 5.00
N GLU A 278 -20.27 -43.42 4.76
CA GLU A 278 -19.15 -43.25 5.70
C GLU A 278 -18.86 -41.76 6.01
N HIS A 279 -19.22 -40.89 5.08
CA HIS A 279 -19.11 -39.42 5.24
C HIS A 279 -20.05 -38.90 6.32
N ARG A 280 -21.25 -39.48 6.50
CA ARG A 280 -22.20 -39.12 7.59
C ARG A 280 -21.55 -39.32 8.97
N LYS A 281 -20.82 -40.42 9.17
CA LYS A 281 -20.10 -40.65 10.43
C LYS A 281 -19.09 -39.55 10.70
N ARG A 282 -18.30 -39.17 9.69
CA ARG A 282 -17.33 -38.09 9.79
C ARG A 282 -17.99 -36.71 10.08
N VAL A 283 -19.07 -36.38 9.39
CA VAL A 283 -19.80 -35.13 9.66
C VAL A 283 -20.33 -35.10 11.10
N ARG A 284 -20.88 -36.22 11.60
CA ARG A 284 -21.34 -36.35 12.99
C ARG A 284 -20.18 -36.16 13.98
N GLU A 285 -19.05 -36.80 13.75
CA GLU A 285 -17.87 -36.73 14.61
C GLU A 285 -17.32 -35.30 14.63
N ASN A 286 -17.16 -34.67 13.47
CA ASN A 286 -16.69 -33.30 13.33
C ASN A 286 -17.65 -32.29 14.01
N ARG A 287 -18.98 -32.50 13.85
CA ARG A 287 -19.98 -31.68 14.54
C ARG A 287 -19.88 -31.81 16.06
N ASN A 288 -19.81 -33.05 16.57
CA ASN A 288 -19.70 -33.30 18.01
C ASN A 288 -18.38 -32.75 18.57
N GLN A 289 -17.30 -32.80 17.80
CA GLN A 289 -16.02 -32.18 18.17
C GLN A 289 -16.13 -30.65 18.20
N ALA A 290 -16.81 -30.03 17.20
CA ALA A 290 -17.03 -28.59 17.17
C ALA A 290 -17.83 -28.13 18.39
N ILE A 291 -18.90 -28.87 18.77
CA ILE A 291 -19.71 -28.56 19.96
C ILE A 291 -18.83 -28.61 21.23
N ARG A 292 -18.12 -29.71 21.44
CA ARG A 292 -17.25 -29.89 22.63
C ARG A 292 -16.20 -28.78 22.73
N LYS A 293 -15.54 -28.45 21.61
CA LYS A 293 -14.56 -27.36 21.57
C LYS A 293 -15.18 -25.99 21.83
N LEU A 294 -16.41 -25.76 21.36
CA LEU A 294 -17.14 -24.52 21.62
C LEU A 294 -17.48 -24.39 23.11
N GLU A 295 -18.03 -25.46 23.72
CA GLU A 295 -18.36 -25.50 25.15
C GLU A 295 -17.11 -25.28 26.03
N GLU A 296 -15.99 -25.93 25.72
CA GLU A 296 -14.71 -25.77 26.41
C GLU A 296 -14.24 -24.30 26.38
N ARG A 297 -14.28 -23.67 25.20
CA ARG A 297 -13.88 -22.25 25.02
C ARG A 297 -14.80 -21.29 25.73
N ASN A 298 -16.10 -21.58 25.78
CA ASN A 298 -17.07 -20.74 26.47
C ASN A 298 -16.97 -20.89 27.97
N LYS A 299 -16.65 -22.09 28.47
CA LYS A 299 -16.41 -22.36 29.87
C LYS A 299 -15.09 -21.75 30.38
N ASN A 300 -14.03 -21.84 29.58
CA ASN A 300 -12.73 -21.29 29.96
C ASN A 300 -12.55 -19.87 29.41
N LYS A 301 -12.81 -18.85 30.23
CA LYS A 301 -12.67 -17.43 29.85
C LYS A 301 -11.23 -16.98 29.60
N ARG A 302 -10.24 -17.82 29.92
CA ARG A 302 -8.79 -17.61 29.62
C ARG A 302 -8.26 -18.62 28.59
N HIS A 303 -9.14 -19.20 27.79
CA HIS A 303 -8.74 -20.13 26.74
C HIS A 303 -7.79 -19.50 25.71
N LEU A 304 -6.86 -20.29 25.20
CA LEU A 304 -5.84 -19.85 24.22
C LEU A 304 -6.41 -19.10 23.00
N GLU A 305 -7.61 -19.46 22.53
CA GLU A 305 -8.27 -18.74 21.42
C GLU A 305 -8.64 -17.30 21.79
N ARG A 306 -9.01 -17.03 23.05
CA ARG A 306 -9.26 -15.66 23.52
C ARG A 306 -7.95 -14.86 23.59
N GLU A 307 -6.84 -15.49 24.05
CA GLU A 307 -5.52 -14.88 24.04
C GLU A 307 -5.07 -14.55 22.61
N ARG A 308 -5.32 -15.46 21.64
CA ARG A 308 -5.03 -15.26 20.23
C ARG A 308 -5.84 -14.10 19.64
N LEU A 309 -7.16 -14.06 19.90
CA LEU A 309 -8.02 -12.97 19.50
C LEU A 309 -7.58 -11.64 20.14
N ALA A 310 -7.22 -11.65 21.42
CA ALA A 310 -6.68 -10.47 22.09
C ALA A 310 -5.43 -9.95 21.40
N SER A 311 -4.52 -10.83 20.96
CA SER A 311 -3.33 -10.44 20.21
C SER A 311 -3.68 -9.78 18.86
N TYR A 312 -4.68 -10.28 18.15
CA TYR A 312 -5.21 -9.63 16.94
C TYR A 312 -5.89 -8.30 17.27
N GLY A 313 -6.70 -8.26 18.33
CA GLY A 313 -7.35 -7.03 18.79
C GLY A 313 -6.37 -5.92 19.14
N LEU A 314 -5.28 -6.23 19.85
CA LEU A 314 -4.21 -5.26 20.15
C LEU A 314 -3.48 -4.79 18.89
N THR A 315 -3.28 -5.69 17.92
CA THR A 315 -2.67 -5.32 16.63
C THR A 315 -3.61 -4.43 15.80
N ILE A 316 -4.91 -4.72 15.77
CA ILE A 316 -5.94 -3.86 15.15
C ILE A 316 -6.01 -2.52 15.90
N GLY A 317 -6.01 -2.52 17.23
CA GLY A 317 -5.99 -1.30 18.04
C GLY A 317 -4.81 -0.40 17.70
N MET A 318 -3.63 -0.96 17.45
CA MET A 318 -2.46 -0.20 16.98
C MET A 318 -2.69 0.39 15.58
N LEU A 319 -3.31 -0.36 14.65
CA LEU A 319 -3.64 0.16 13.30
C LEU A 319 -4.69 1.29 13.38
N LEU A 320 -5.74 1.13 14.20
CA LEU A 320 -6.74 2.17 14.44
C LEU A 320 -6.11 3.43 15.05
N PHE A 321 -5.15 3.26 15.98
CA PHE A 321 -4.38 4.36 16.54
C PHE A 321 -3.55 5.08 15.46
N ILE A 322 -2.86 4.34 14.58
CA ILE A 322 -2.10 4.91 13.46
C ILE A 322 -3.03 5.65 12.49
N ALA A 323 -4.20 5.08 12.19
CA ALA A 323 -5.22 5.69 11.33
C ALA A 323 -5.77 7.02 11.89
N GLN A 324 -5.78 7.19 13.21
CA GLN A 324 -6.24 8.43 13.87
C GLN A 324 -5.13 9.48 14.04
N THR A 325 -3.91 9.03 14.29
CA THR A 325 -2.81 9.93 14.70
C THR A 325 -1.82 10.19 13.57
N GLY A 326 -1.83 9.37 12.52
CA GLY A 326 -0.78 9.36 11.51
C GLY A 326 0.59 8.96 12.07
N ALA A 327 0.66 8.32 13.23
CA ALA A 327 1.92 7.89 13.83
C ALA A 327 2.70 6.96 12.89
N ASN A 328 4.03 7.06 12.92
CA ASN A 328 4.88 6.08 12.25
C ASN A 328 4.76 4.73 12.96
N LEU A 329 4.80 3.63 12.20
CA LEU A 329 4.73 2.28 12.75
C LEU A 329 5.74 2.03 13.88
N ASP A 330 7.01 2.36 13.66
CA ASP A 330 8.07 2.24 14.67
C ASP A 330 7.73 3.02 15.98
N THR A 331 7.19 4.24 15.83
CA THR A 331 6.73 5.03 16.97
C THR A 331 5.55 4.37 17.68
N ALA A 332 4.56 3.86 16.94
CA ALA A 332 3.40 3.21 17.55
C ALA A 332 3.78 1.89 18.26
N GLN A 333 4.71 1.12 17.68
CA GLN A 333 5.24 -0.11 18.29
C GLN A 333 5.98 0.15 19.61
N GLN A 334 6.71 1.27 19.70
CA GLN A 334 7.53 1.64 20.86
C GLN A 334 6.82 2.63 21.79
N LEU A 335 5.51 2.77 21.69
CA LEU A 335 4.76 3.71 22.50
C LEU A 335 4.58 3.20 23.94
N HIS A 336 4.93 4.03 24.94
CA HIS A 336 4.86 3.72 26.34
C HIS A 336 3.74 4.50 27.04
N LEU A 337 3.08 3.88 28.03
CA LEU A 337 1.99 4.51 28.77
C LEU A 337 2.43 5.68 29.64
N ASP A 338 3.65 5.63 30.20
CA ASP A 338 4.23 6.69 31.00
C ASP A 338 4.48 8.00 30.23
N THR A 339 4.49 7.92 28.88
CA THR A 339 4.63 9.10 28.03
C THR A 339 3.29 9.75 27.66
N MET A 340 2.18 9.26 28.21
CA MET A 340 0.84 9.72 27.88
C MET A 340 0.48 10.99 28.67
N GLU A 341 0.06 12.05 27.94
CA GLU A 341 -0.46 13.30 28.50
C GLU A 341 -1.93 13.49 28.10
N ILE A 342 -2.73 14.01 29.02
CA ILE A 342 -4.12 14.40 28.75
C ILE A 342 -4.12 15.85 28.23
N LEU A 343 -4.79 16.09 27.10
CA LEU A 343 -4.93 17.41 26.50
C LEU A 343 -6.20 18.12 27.01
N PRO A 344 -6.09 19.17 27.85
CA PRO A 344 -7.26 19.81 28.42
C PRO A 344 -8.18 20.49 27.38
N SER A 345 -7.58 21.07 26.33
CA SER A 345 -8.31 21.88 25.34
C SER A 345 -9.14 21.05 24.35
N THR A 346 -8.70 19.82 24.06
CA THR A 346 -9.36 18.95 23.06
C THR A 346 -9.98 17.71 23.68
N GLN A 347 -9.85 17.54 24.99
CA GLN A 347 -10.21 16.32 25.73
C GLN A 347 -9.63 15.04 25.09
N GLY A 348 -8.55 15.19 24.34
CA GLY A 348 -7.82 14.12 23.70
C GLY A 348 -6.58 13.73 24.50
N ARG A 349 -5.77 12.85 23.90
CA ARG A 349 -4.52 12.39 24.51
C ARG A 349 -3.36 12.62 23.55
N ARG A 350 -2.20 12.93 24.14
CA ARG A 350 -0.93 13.09 23.45
C ARG A 350 0.08 12.13 24.05
N PHE A 351 0.94 11.60 23.21
CA PHE A 351 2.06 10.77 23.60
C PHE A 351 3.38 11.41 23.17
N SER A 352 4.42 11.20 23.95
CA SER A 352 5.79 11.53 23.55
C SER A 352 6.49 10.28 23.07
N GLY A 353 6.91 10.27 21.82
CA GLY A 353 7.68 9.18 21.22
C GLY A 353 8.94 9.71 20.54
N THR A 354 9.94 8.86 20.34
CA THR A 354 11.17 9.21 19.62
C THR A 354 11.25 8.46 18.30
N LYS A 355 11.69 9.15 17.23
CA LYS A 355 12.06 8.51 15.97
C LYS A 355 13.52 8.11 16.02
N SER A 356 13.81 6.83 16.19
CA SER A 356 15.18 6.29 16.20
C SER A 356 15.95 6.64 14.91
N ARG A 357 15.29 6.57 13.75
CA ARG A 357 15.88 6.86 12.43
C ARG A 357 16.17 8.35 12.16
N ALA A 358 15.59 9.27 12.94
CA ALA A 358 15.72 10.70 12.78
C ALA A 358 16.58 11.34 13.88
N ARG A 359 17.66 10.69 14.30
CA ARG A 359 18.58 11.15 15.37
C ARG A 359 17.85 11.45 16.69
N GLY A 360 16.88 10.62 17.05
CA GLY A 360 16.11 10.78 18.29
C GLY A 360 15.10 11.94 18.29
N LYS A 361 14.68 12.44 17.08
CA LYS A 361 13.67 13.50 17.01
C LYS A 361 12.40 13.08 17.73
N THR A 362 11.96 13.89 18.70
CA THR A 362 10.69 13.69 19.40
C THR A 362 9.52 13.87 18.46
N VAL A 363 8.56 12.97 18.53
CA VAL A 363 7.27 13.06 17.84
C VAL A 363 6.16 12.94 18.88
N ARG A 364 5.03 13.59 18.63
CA ARG A 364 3.92 13.68 19.56
C ARG A 364 2.62 13.23 18.89
N PRO A 365 2.41 11.90 18.71
CA PRO A 365 1.12 11.42 18.22
C PRO A 365 0.00 11.84 19.16
N GLU A 366 -1.07 12.41 18.61
CA GLU A 366 -2.21 12.85 19.38
C GLU A 366 -3.54 12.48 18.70
N PHE A 367 -4.58 12.26 19.48
CA PHE A 367 -5.94 12.06 19.00
C PHE A 367 -6.95 12.84 19.84
N GLY A 368 -8.08 13.18 19.21
CA GLY A 368 -9.15 13.93 19.86
C GLY A 368 -10.19 13.05 20.57
N VAL A 369 -11.19 13.70 21.17
CA VAL A 369 -12.23 13.09 22.01
C VAL A 369 -13.02 11.95 21.32
N LYS A 370 -13.17 12.00 19.99
CA LYS A 370 -13.91 10.97 19.25
C LYS A 370 -13.28 9.57 19.32
N PHE A 371 -11.95 9.49 19.43
CA PHE A 371 -11.24 8.22 19.52
C PHE A 371 -11.06 7.73 20.97
N GLU A 372 -11.27 8.58 21.97
CA GLU A 372 -11.10 8.24 23.39
C GLU A 372 -11.88 6.98 23.82
N PRO A 373 -13.16 6.77 23.43
CA PRO A 373 -13.87 5.56 23.82
C PRO A 373 -13.25 4.28 23.23
N ILE A 374 -12.71 4.36 22.02
CA ILE A 374 -12.02 3.23 21.38
C ILE A 374 -10.71 2.96 22.09
N PHE A 375 -9.96 4.02 22.40
CA PHE A 375 -8.69 3.91 23.07
C PHE A 375 -8.83 3.31 24.48
N ARG A 376 -9.89 3.64 25.24
CA ARG A 376 -10.21 2.98 26.52
C ARG A 376 -10.39 1.48 26.36
N LYS A 377 -11.14 1.04 25.36
CA LYS A 377 -11.33 -0.38 25.06
C LYS A 377 -9.99 -1.07 24.68
N ILE A 378 -9.08 -0.35 24.02
CA ILE A 378 -7.73 -0.85 23.75
C ILE A 378 -6.99 -1.08 25.09
N LEU A 379 -7.07 -0.15 26.02
CA LEU A 379 -6.43 -0.28 27.34
C LEU A 379 -7.08 -1.39 28.18
N GLU A 380 -8.38 -1.58 28.12
CA GLU A 380 -9.09 -2.69 28.78
C GLU A 380 -8.64 -4.04 28.21
N LEU A 381 -8.54 -4.16 26.87
CA LEU A 381 -8.05 -5.37 26.22
C LEU A 381 -6.58 -5.63 26.54
N ARG A 382 -5.77 -4.56 26.62
CA ARG A 382 -4.39 -4.63 27.06
C ARG A 382 -4.29 -5.16 28.49
N ALA A 383 -5.07 -4.61 29.43
CA ALA A 383 -5.09 -5.04 30.83
C ALA A 383 -5.47 -6.53 30.94
N TRP A 384 -6.49 -6.95 30.20
CA TRP A 384 -6.85 -8.36 30.11
C TRP A 384 -5.68 -9.23 29.61
N TYR A 385 -4.94 -8.76 28.59
CA TYR A 385 -3.87 -9.52 27.93
C TYR A 385 -2.62 -9.66 28.78
N ILE A 386 -2.16 -8.58 29.46
CA ILE A 386 -0.95 -8.60 30.27
C ILE A 386 -1.18 -9.25 31.64
N GLN A 387 -2.42 -9.25 32.15
CA GLN A 387 -2.76 -9.68 33.50
C GLN A 387 -1.96 -8.90 34.58
N ASP A 388 -1.31 -9.62 35.51
CA ASP A 388 -0.54 -9.03 36.60
C ASP A 388 0.93 -8.75 36.22
N GLU A 389 1.31 -8.97 34.95
CA GLU A 389 2.68 -8.72 34.50
C GLU A 389 2.94 -7.23 34.27
N SER A 390 4.09 -6.73 34.71
CA SER A 390 4.53 -5.36 34.43
C SER A 390 4.94 -5.20 32.98
N CYS A 391 4.36 -4.20 32.30
CA CYS A 391 4.66 -3.86 30.92
C CYS A 391 4.27 -2.41 30.63
N ASP A 392 5.18 -1.62 30.06
CA ASP A 392 4.94 -0.20 29.78
C ASP A 392 4.44 0.06 28.37
N PHE A 393 4.58 -0.91 27.45
CA PHE A 393 4.07 -0.75 26.07
C PHE A 393 2.55 -0.55 26.03
N VAL A 394 2.10 0.39 25.19
CA VAL A 394 0.67 0.59 24.92
C VAL A 394 0.09 -0.63 24.18
N PHE A 395 0.86 -1.20 23.26
CA PHE A 395 0.48 -2.35 22.44
C PHE A 395 1.43 -3.53 22.67
N PRO A 396 1.32 -4.25 23.82
CA PRO A 396 2.20 -5.38 24.10
C PRO A 396 1.71 -6.66 23.42
N LEU A 397 2.64 -7.52 22.99
CA LEU A 397 2.36 -8.90 22.63
C LEU A 397 3.40 -9.84 23.25
N ARG A 398 3.01 -11.10 23.43
CA ARG A 398 3.93 -12.16 23.84
C ARG A 398 4.77 -12.62 22.65
N ASN A 399 6.08 -12.64 22.84
CA ASN A 399 7.03 -13.20 21.87
C ASN A 399 7.05 -14.75 21.95
N GLU A 400 7.93 -15.40 21.20
CA GLU A 400 8.06 -16.85 21.11
C GLU A 400 8.38 -17.52 22.47
N VAL A 401 9.10 -16.81 23.35
CA VAL A 401 9.40 -17.25 24.72
C VAL A 401 8.37 -16.74 25.73
N ARG A 402 7.17 -16.36 25.28
CA ARG A 402 6.04 -15.88 26.07
C ARG A 402 6.29 -14.61 26.91
N LYS A 403 7.38 -13.88 26.67
CA LYS A 403 7.63 -12.58 27.32
C LYS A 403 6.91 -11.47 26.59
N LEU A 404 6.39 -10.49 27.36
CA LEU A 404 5.78 -9.28 26.83
C LEU A 404 6.83 -8.42 26.12
N SER A 405 6.50 -7.96 24.92
CA SER A 405 7.34 -7.13 24.05
C SER A 405 6.48 -6.27 23.14
N ALA A 406 7.08 -5.29 22.46
CA ALA A 406 6.41 -4.53 21.40
C ALA A 406 5.89 -5.44 20.27
N ILE A 407 4.84 -5.00 19.58
CA ILE A 407 4.31 -5.69 18.40
C ILE A 407 5.35 -5.69 17.27
N GLY A 408 5.78 -6.86 16.81
CA GLY A 408 6.69 -6.99 15.69
C GLY A 408 5.97 -7.00 14.32
N ASN A 409 6.69 -6.73 13.23
CA ASN A 409 6.15 -6.70 11.87
C ASN A 409 5.51 -8.03 11.44
N ASN A 410 6.01 -9.16 11.93
CA ASN A 410 5.43 -10.49 11.65
C ASN A 410 3.96 -10.59 12.10
N LYS A 411 3.58 -9.89 13.17
CA LYS A 411 2.19 -9.89 13.66
C LYS A 411 1.23 -9.16 12.74
N LEU A 412 1.69 -8.11 12.06
CA LEU A 412 0.92 -7.43 11.03
C LEU A 412 0.64 -8.35 9.83
N GLN A 413 1.63 -9.16 9.42
CA GLN A 413 1.44 -10.13 8.35
C GLN A 413 0.48 -11.26 8.75
N LEU A 414 0.54 -11.71 10.00
CA LEU A 414 -0.40 -12.70 10.53
C LEU A 414 -1.83 -12.13 10.59
N LEU A 415 -1.98 -10.88 11.05
CA LEU A 415 -3.27 -10.20 11.05
C LEU A 415 -3.81 -10.02 9.63
N LYS A 416 -2.98 -9.58 8.67
CA LYS A 416 -3.37 -9.49 7.25
C LYS A 416 -3.94 -10.81 6.74
N ARG A 417 -3.22 -11.91 6.95
CA ARG A 417 -3.67 -13.26 6.53
C ARG A 417 -4.98 -13.66 7.23
N PHE A 418 -5.13 -13.35 8.51
CA PHE A 418 -6.35 -13.61 9.26
C PHE A 418 -7.53 -12.85 8.67
N LEU A 419 -7.42 -11.54 8.47
CA LEU A 419 -8.49 -10.70 7.94
C LEU A 419 -8.84 -11.03 6.49
N GLN A 420 -7.85 -11.25 5.62
CA GLN A 420 -8.08 -11.63 4.22
C GLN A 420 -8.73 -13.02 4.07
N ARG A 421 -8.58 -13.89 5.07
CA ARG A 421 -9.27 -15.17 5.11
C ARG A 421 -10.74 -15.04 5.51
N ILE A 422 -11.07 -14.08 6.37
CA ILE A 422 -12.43 -13.76 6.82
C ILE A 422 -13.14 -12.89 5.77
N PHE A 423 -12.49 -11.84 5.33
CA PHE A 423 -12.96 -10.84 4.38
C PHE A 423 -12.01 -10.74 3.17
N PRO A 424 -12.15 -11.63 2.16
CA PRO A 424 -11.25 -11.70 1.01
C PRO A 424 -11.22 -10.42 0.15
N LYS A 425 -12.32 -9.66 0.12
CA LYS A 425 -12.42 -8.42 -0.68
C LYS A 425 -11.93 -7.19 0.06
N MET A 426 -11.73 -7.27 1.40
CA MET A 426 -11.26 -6.15 2.19
C MET A 426 -9.88 -5.68 1.71
N ALA A 427 -9.76 -4.41 1.39
CA ALA A 427 -8.48 -3.79 1.07
C ALA A 427 -7.55 -3.85 2.28
N TRP A 428 -6.32 -4.36 2.10
CA TRP A 428 -5.32 -4.28 3.16
C TRP A 428 -4.57 -2.97 3.07
N ILE A 429 -4.79 -2.10 4.04
CA ILE A 429 -4.11 -0.80 4.13
C ILE A 429 -2.93 -0.94 5.10
N THR A 430 -1.73 -0.65 4.60
CA THR A 430 -0.50 -0.70 5.39
C THR A 430 -0.40 0.49 6.36
N PRO A 431 0.38 0.38 7.46
CA PRO A 431 0.62 1.51 8.36
C PRO A 431 1.14 2.77 7.66
N GLN A 432 1.90 2.60 6.56
CA GLN A 432 2.42 3.71 5.77
C GLN A 432 1.32 4.41 4.96
N GLU A 433 0.39 3.65 4.39
CA GLU A 433 -0.77 4.16 3.66
C GLU A 433 -1.76 4.85 4.61
N TRP A 434 -2.01 4.28 5.81
CA TRP A 434 -2.78 4.96 6.86
C TRP A 434 -2.19 6.31 7.21
N ARG A 435 -0.87 6.35 7.47
CA ARG A 435 -0.16 7.59 7.75
C ARG A 435 -0.28 8.60 6.61
N LYS A 436 -0.19 8.14 5.36
CA LYS A 436 -0.31 8.99 4.18
C LYS A 436 -1.70 9.61 4.06
N HIS A 437 -2.75 8.82 4.34
CA HIS A 437 -4.12 9.31 4.36
C HIS A 437 -4.30 10.45 5.37
N VAL A 438 -3.83 10.26 6.62
CA VAL A 438 -3.87 11.31 7.65
C VAL A 438 -3.09 12.55 7.23
N SER A 439 -1.92 12.38 6.61
CA SER A 439 -1.13 13.48 6.06
C SER A 439 -1.90 14.26 5.00
N SER A 440 -2.56 13.57 4.05
CA SER A 440 -3.40 14.22 3.03
C SER A 440 -4.56 14.99 3.64
N GLN A 441 -5.20 14.47 4.70
CA GLN A 441 -6.27 15.17 5.40
C GLN A 441 -5.78 16.50 6.04
N TYR A 442 -4.57 16.52 6.61
CA TYR A 442 -4.00 17.78 7.14
C TYR A 442 -3.73 18.80 6.04
N VAL A 443 -3.27 18.34 4.88
CA VAL A 443 -3.05 19.22 3.71
C VAL A 443 -4.37 19.78 3.19
N GLU A 444 -5.43 18.96 3.09
CA GLU A 444 -6.77 19.38 2.69
C GLU A 444 -7.36 20.41 3.68
N LEU A 445 -7.28 20.12 5.00
CA LEU A 445 -7.80 21.02 6.05
C LEU A 445 -7.08 22.35 6.14
N SER A 446 -5.87 22.46 5.63
CA SER A 446 -5.05 23.69 5.62
C SER A 446 -4.99 24.36 4.24
N ASP A 447 -5.92 24.02 3.32
CA ASP A 447 -5.96 24.56 1.96
C ASP A 447 -4.61 24.47 1.22
N GLY A 448 -3.87 23.37 1.45
CA GLY A 448 -2.60 23.10 0.81
C GLY A 448 -1.37 23.58 1.60
N ASP A 449 -1.51 24.16 2.79
CA ASP A 449 -0.36 24.52 3.64
C ASP A 449 0.29 23.25 4.25
N LEU A 450 1.51 22.98 3.81
CA LEU A 450 2.30 21.84 4.29
C LEU A 450 2.88 22.04 5.70
N LEU A 451 2.84 23.26 6.28
CA LEU A 451 3.44 23.53 7.59
C LEU A 451 2.67 22.83 8.70
N LEU A 452 1.33 22.84 8.65
CA LEU A 452 0.49 22.13 9.62
C LEU A 452 0.77 20.62 9.57
N GLU A 453 0.86 20.06 8.37
CA GLU A 453 1.17 18.64 8.14
C GLU A 453 2.57 18.30 8.68
N VAL A 454 3.58 19.11 8.38
CA VAL A 454 4.97 18.94 8.88
C VAL A 454 5.01 18.95 10.41
N GLU A 455 4.30 19.86 11.05
CA GLU A 455 4.22 19.96 12.51
C GLU A 455 3.57 18.71 13.12
N LYS A 456 2.37 18.35 12.65
CA LYS A 456 1.58 17.23 13.19
C LYS A 456 2.23 15.87 12.91
N MET A 457 2.76 15.67 11.72
CA MET A 457 3.39 14.42 11.32
C MET A 457 4.85 14.29 11.75
N GLY A 458 5.47 15.38 12.19
CA GLY A 458 6.84 15.41 12.71
C GLY A 458 7.88 14.97 11.70
N HIS A 459 7.80 15.41 10.43
CA HIS A 459 8.83 15.19 9.41
C HIS A 459 9.35 16.52 8.83
N SER A 460 10.26 16.48 7.88
CA SER A 460 10.75 17.68 7.21
C SER A 460 9.82 18.10 6.08
N LEU A 461 9.85 19.38 5.73
CA LEU A 461 9.10 19.92 4.59
C LEU A 461 9.45 19.18 3.27
N ASP A 462 10.72 18.83 3.07
CA ASP A 462 11.13 18.01 1.91
C ASP A 462 10.48 16.63 1.89
N THR A 463 10.31 16.01 3.06
CA THR A 463 9.63 14.72 3.19
C THR A 463 8.13 14.87 2.89
N ALA A 464 7.51 15.96 3.37
CA ALA A 464 6.12 16.30 3.07
C ALA A 464 5.90 16.44 1.57
N LYS A 465 6.68 17.31 0.92
CA LYS A 465 6.60 17.55 -0.53
C LYS A 465 6.79 16.28 -1.37
N LYS A 466 7.73 15.42 -1.00
CA LYS A 466 8.08 14.23 -1.81
C LYS A 466 7.12 13.07 -1.63
N ASN A 467 6.64 12.84 -0.41
CA ASN A 467 6.01 11.57 -0.07
C ASN A 467 4.54 11.67 0.32
N TYR A 468 4.07 12.83 0.79
CA TYR A 468 2.78 12.91 1.47
C TYR A 468 1.77 13.91 0.87
N SER A 469 2.17 14.77 -0.07
CA SER A 469 1.31 15.82 -0.65
C SER A 469 0.48 15.40 -1.87
N ARG A 470 0.27 14.10 -2.09
CA ARG A 470 -0.44 13.59 -3.29
C ARG A 470 -1.76 12.92 -2.92
N THR A 471 -2.81 13.28 -3.63
CA THR A 471 -4.12 12.62 -3.56
C THR A 471 -4.09 11.22 -4.19
N SER A 472 -5.09 10.38 -3.88
CA SER A 472 -5.24 9.09 -4.58
C SER A 472 -5.55 9.33 -6.07
N PHE A 473 -5.18 8.37 -6.91
CA PHE A 473 -5.52 8.44 -8.35
C PHE A 473 -7.05 8.52 -8.56
N LYS A 474 -7.83 7.78 -7.78
CA LYS A 474 -9.30 7.77 -7.85
C LYS A 474 -9.88 9.14 -7.46
N ASP A 475 -9.43 9.72 -6.32
CA ASP A 475 -9.93 11.01 -5.86
C ASP A 475 -9.48 12.14 -6.79
N ALA A 476 -8.21 12.12 -7.25
CA ALA A 476 -7.73 13.07 -8.24
C ALA A 476 -8.51 12.98 -9.56
N SER A 477 -8.79 11.76 -10.04
CA SER A 477 -9.58 11.53 -11.25
C SER A 477 -11.01 12.05 -11.09
N GLN A 478 -11.65 11.85 -9.93
CA GLN A 478 -12.99 12.37 -9.65
C GLN A 478 -12.99 13.90 -9.61
N GLN A 479 -12.04 14.53 -8.91
CA GLN A 479 -11.91 16.00 -8.83
C GLN A 479 -11.68 16.62 -10.22
N ILE A 480 -10.78 16.01 -11.01
CA ILE A 480 -10.51 16.46 -12.39
C ILE A 480 -11.75 16.29 -13.26
N SER A 481 -12.45 15.15 -13.15
CA SER A 481 -13.68 14.89 -13.91
C SER A 481 -14.79 15.91 -13.54
N GLN A 482 -14.96 16.18 -12.25
CA GLN A 482 -15.90 17.19 -11.77
C GLN A 482 -15.54 18.58 -12.25
N PHE A 483 -14.26 18.97 -12.19
CA PHE A 483 -13.79 20.25 -12.71
C PHE A 483 -14.09 20.43 -14.19
N PHE A 484 -13.82 19.42 -15.02
CA PHE A 484 -14.12 19.49 -16.46
C PHE A 484 -15.62 19.48 -16.74
N TYR A 485 -16.40 18.77 -15.93
CA TYR A 485 -17.86 18.82 -16.01
C TYR A 485 -18.37 20.24 -15.75
N GLU A 486 -17.96 20.86 -14.65
CA GLU A 486 -18.35 22.23 -14.29
C GLU A 486 -17.86 23.25 -15.31
N LEU A 487 -16.64 23.11 -15.81
CA LEU A 487 -16.11 23.96 -16.87
C LEU A 487 -16.97 23.87 -18.15
N ARG A 488 -17.41 22.67 -18.52
CA ARG A 488 -18.31 22.46 -19.66
C ARG A 488 -19.67 23.12 -19.43
N GLU A 489 -20.27 22.93 -18.26
CA GLU A 489 -21.55 23.55 -17.90
C GLU A 489 -21.48 25.07 -18.00
N VAL A 490 -20.41 25.68 -17.49
CA VAL A 490 -20.17 27.13 -17.62
C VAL A 490 -20.01 27.53 -19.08
N ALA A 491 -19.22 26.80 -19.86
CA ALA A 491 -19.04 27.10 -21.29
C ALA A 491 -20.37 26.98 -22.06
N VAL A 492 -21.15 25.94 -21.81
CA VAL A 492 -22.48 25.74 -22.43
C VAL A 492 -23.44 26.86 -22.04
N SER A 493 -23.50 27.24 -20.76
CA SER A 493 -24.42 28.28 -20.29
C SER A 493 -24.15 29.64 -20.95
N GLN A 494 -22.89 29.96 -21.25
CA GLN A 494 -22.53 31.18 -21.96
C GLN A 494 -22.97 31.19 -23.42
N THR A 495 -23.15 30.03 -24.04
CA THR A 495 -23.49 29.92 -25.46
C THR A 495 -24.98 30.01 -25.77
N ARG A 496 -25.85 30.08 -24.76
CA ARG A 496 -27.31 30.00 -24.94
C ARG A 496 -28.07 30.94 -23.99
N THR A 497 -29.26 31.35 -24.41
CA THR A 497 -30.19 32.17 -23.63
C THR A 497 -31.36 31.36 -23.08
N VAL A 498 -31.47 30.10 -23.52
CA VAL A 498 -32.53 29.16 -23.14
C VAL A 498 -31.91 27.82 -22.80
N GLU A 499 -32.57 27.05 -21.94
CA GLU A 499 -32.05 25.75 -21.49
C GLU A 499 -31.99 24.72 -22.63
N ARG A 500 -32.96 24.73 -23.52
CA ARG A 500 -33.05 23.80 -24.66
C ARG A 500 -33.30 24.57 -25.97
N ILE A 501 -32.53 24.22 -26.99
CA ILE A 501 -32.67 24.78 -28.33
C ILE A 501 -33.13 23.63 -29.27
N PRO A 502 -34.40 23.63 -29.71
CA PRO A 502 -34.94 22.54 -30.51
C PRO A 502 -34.22 22.41 -31.86
N VAL A 503 -34.16 21.19 -32.38
CA VAL A 503 -33.67 20.91 -33.73
C VAL A 503 -34.84 20.62 -34.67
N GLN A 504 -34.74 21.07 -35.92
CA GLN A 504 -35.72 20.74 -36.92
C GLN A 504 -35.56 19.28 -37.37
N THR A 505 -36.60 18.47 -37.20
CA THR A 505 -36.64 17.11 -37.75
C THR A 505 -37.30 17.09 -39.08
N LEU A 506 -36.79 16.27 -40.01
CA LEU A 506 -37.25 16.15 -41.38
C LEU A 506 -37.90 14.77 -41.63
N ASP A 507 -38.87 14.74 -42.52
CA ASP A 507 -39.41 13.50 -43.05
C ASP A 507 -38.45 12.90 -44.09
N GLU A 508 -38.48 11.60 -44.33
CA GLU A 508 -37.60 10.86 -45.27
C GLU A 508 -37.65 11.37 -46.73
N THR A 509 -38.69 12.12 -47.08
CA THR A 509 -38.92 12.61 -48.47
C THR A 509 -38.48 14.06 -48.67
N ALA A 510 -37.89 14.71 -47.69
CA ALA A 510 -37.49 16.11 -47.79
C ALA A 510 -36.29 16.28 -48.75
N ASP A 511 -36.43 17.16 -49.76
CA ASP A 511 -35.33 17.51 -50.69
C ASP A 511 -34.39 18.52 -50.01
N VAL A 512 -33.36 18.02 -49.36
CA VAL A 512 -32.41 18.82 -48.54
C VAL A 512 -30.97 18.38 -48.84
N GLN A 513 -30.01 19.25 -48.54
CA GLN A 513 -28.60 18.91 -48.67
C GLN A 513 -28.16 18.04 -47.49
N THR A 514 -27.69 16.82 -47.76
CA THR A 514 -27.08 15.93 -46.73
C THR A 514 -25.75 16.50 -46.26
N LEU A 515 -25.55 16.50 -44.95
CA LEU A 515 -24.32 16.93 -44.29
C LEU A 515 -23.71 15.77 -43.49
N PRO A 516 -22.40 15.84 -43.15
CA PRO A 516 -21.75 14.85 -42.24
C PRO A 516 -22.29 14.84 -40.81
N VAL A 517 -23.16 15.76 -40.43
CA VAL A 517 -23.79 15.88 -39.13
C VAL A 517 -25.32 15.88 -39.17
N GLY A 518 -25.92 15.56 -40.31
CA GLY A 518 -27.37 15.61 -40.54
C GLY A 518 -27.72 16.23 -41.88
N ALA A 519 -28.57 17.28 -41.93
CA ALA A 519 -29.03 17.93 -43.17
C ALA A 519 -29.05 19.46 -43.05
N CYS A 520 -29.07 20.13 -44.22
CA CYS A 520 -29.24 21.57 -44.35
C CYS A 520 -30.49 21.89 -45.19
N THR A 521 -31.36 22.74 -44.67
CA THR A 521 -32.64 23.12 -45.33
C THR A 521 -32.49 24.27 -46.31
N THR A 522 -31.28 24.81 -46.51
CA THR A 522 -31.08 25.92 -47.48
C THR A 522 -29.96 25.61 -48.44
N ILE A 523 -30.11 26.11 -49.68
CA ILE A 523 -29.09 26.04 -50.73
C ILE A 523 -28.21 27.31 -50.72
N SER A 524 -28.64 28.36 -50.00
CA SER A 524 -27.86 29.59 -49.87
C SER A 524 -26.76 29.40 -48.80
N LEU A 525 -25.50 29.58 -49.19
CA LEU A 525 -24.34 29.49 -48.32
C LEU A 525 -24.20 30.68 -47.34
N GLN A 526 -25.33 31.15 -46.77
CA GLN A 526 -25.33 32.19 -45.72
C GLN A 526 -25.67 31.52 -44.39
N PRO A 527 -24.64 31.15 -43.63
CA PRO A 527 -24.87 30.50 -42.34
C PRO A 527 -25.29 31.58 -41.29
N GLU A 528 -26.43 31.33 -40.65
CA GLU A 528 -26.93 32.17 -39.57
C GLU A 528 -27.09 31.34 -38.27
N LYS A 529 -26.85 31.98 -37.15
CA LYS A 529 -26.94 31.32 -35.84
C LYS A 529 -28.41 31.07 -35.48
N ALA A 530 -28.73 29.86 -35.01
CA ALA A 530 -30.09 29.53 -34.59
C ALA A 530 -30.54 30.38 -33.39
N THR A 531 -31.82 30.66 -33.33
CA THR A 531 -32.42 31.42 -32.21
C THR A 531 -32.22 30.68 -30.90
N GLY A 532 -31.79 31.40 -29.90
CA GLY A 532 -31.45 30.84 -28.54
C GLY A 532 -29.96 30.69 -28.31
N PHE A 533 -29.10 30.73 -29.34
CA PHE A 533 -27.65 30.80 -29.16
C PHE A 533 -27.16 32.28 -29.00
N THR A 534 -26.19 32.46 -28.14
CA THR A 534 -25.53 33.76 -27.89
C THR A 534 -24.38 34.01 -28.88
N ALA A 535 -23.75 35.19 -28.79
CA ALA A 535 -22.57 35.52 -29.59
C ALA A 535 -21.39 34.58 -29.27
N GLN A 536 -21.32 34.01 -28.07
CA GLN A 536 -20.26 33.08 -27.64
C GLN A 536 -20.42 31.66 -28.19
N ALA A 537 -21.58 31.28 -28.68
CA ALA A 537 -21.72 29.98 -29.36
C ALA A 537 -20.87 29.93 -30.62
N PRO A 538 -20.38 28.74 -31.03
CA PRO A 538 -19.67 28.57 -32.29
C PRO A 538 -20.41 29.24 -33.46
N THR A 539 -19.69 30.00 -34.26
CA THR A 539 -20.28 30.70 -35.40
C THR A 539 -20.47 29.68 -36.51
N PRO A 540 -21.69 29.50 -37.05
CA PRO A 540 -21.93 28.61 -38.14
C PRO A 540 -21.01 28.90 -39.35
N ASN A 541 -20.44 27.83 -39.91
CA ASN A 541 -19.50 27.91 -41.02
C ASN A 541 -19.70 26.67 -41.92
N CYS A 542 -20.09 26.87 -43.17
CA CYS A 542 -20.35 25.78 -44.11
C CYS A 542 -19.13 24.95 -44.52
N GLN A 543 -17.92 25.34 -44.05
CA GLN A 543 -16.69 24.60 -44.24
C GLN A 543 -16.31 23.74 -42.98
N GLN A 544 -16.99 23.97 -41.86
CA GLN A 544 -16.77 23.30 -40.58
C GLN A 544 -18.10 22.67 -40.15
N PHE A 545 -18.30 21.40 -40.52
CA PHE A 545 -19.59 20.76 -40.36
C PHE A 545 -20.05 20.62 -38.89
N GLU A 546 -19.14 20.51 -37.96
CA GLU A 546 -19.47 20.53 -36.53
C GLU A 546 -20.13 21.84 -36.06
N HIS A 547 -19.89 22.96 -36.78
CA HIS A 547 -20.54 24.24 -36.52
C HIS A 547 -21.95 24.34 -37.11
N CYS A 548 -22.34 23.44 -38.03
CA CYS A 548 -23.70 23.36 -38.52
C CYS A 548 -24.73 23.08 -37.42
N LEU A 549 -24.33 22.37 -36.35
CA LEU A 549 -25.17 22.10 -35.16
C LEU A 549 -25.71 23.37 -34.48
N PHE A 550 -25.13 24.56 -34.77
CA PHE A 550 -25.51 25.86 -34.23
C PHE A 550 -26.23 26.74 -35.26
N CYS A 551 -26.44 26.23 -36.49
CA CYS A 551 -27.05 26.96 -37.58
C CYS A 551 -28.58 26.87 -37.53
N GLN A 552 -29.27 27.96 -37.88
CA GLN A 552 -30.74 27.96 -38.00
C GLN A 552 -31.26 27.04 -39.12
N HIS A 553 -30.41 26.74 -40.13
CA HIS A 553 -30.74 25.87 -41.23
C HIS A 553 -30.40 24.40 -40.99
N TYR A 554 -29.89 24.10 -39.78
CA TYR A 554 -29.58 22.72 -39.40
C TYR A 554 -30.86 21.95 -39.14
N ALA A 555 -30.94 20.77 -39.78
CA ALA A 555 -32.01 19.83 -39.60
C ALA A 555 -31.46 18.41 -39.54
N ILE A 556 -32.26 17.46 -39.08
CA ILE A 556 -31.86 16.06 -38.95
C ILE A 556 -33.01 15.13 -39.33
N HIS A 557 -32.70 14.01 -39.97
CA HIS A 557 -33.66 12.92 -40.16
C HIS A 557 -33.68 12.04 -38.91
N ALA A 558 -34.86 11.55 -38.58
CA ALA A 558 -35.04 10.63 -37.45
C ALA A 558 -34.73 9.19 -37.88
N ASP A 559 -33.50 8.94 -38.38
CA ASP A 559 -33.06 7.66 -38.91
C ASP A 559 -31.69 7.22 -38.35
N ASP A 560 -31.31 5.99 -38.67
CA ASP A 560 -30.08 5.37 -38.20
C ASP A 560 -28.83 6.04 -38.84
N GLU A 561 -28.93 6.59 -40.02
CA GLU A 561 -27.82 7.21 -40.75
C GLU A 561 -27.39 8.52 -40.08
N ASP A 562 -28.33 9.42 -39.84
CA ASP A 562 -28.02 10.71 -39.21
C ASP A 562 -27.62 10.53 -37.74
N VAL A 563 -28.19 9.55 -36.98
CA VAL A 563 -27.74 9.15 -35.66
C VAL A 563 -26.30 8.65 -35.71
N ARG A 564 -25.92 7.80 -36.66
CA ARG A 564 -24.55 7.30 -36.85
C ARG A 564 -23.56 8.43 -37.10
N LYS A 565 -23.92 9.41 -37.94
CA LYS A 565 -23.09 10.59 -38.24
C LYS A 565 -22.75 11.36 -36.94
N LEU A 566 -23.75 11.63 -36.12
CA LEU A 566 -23.55 12.35 -34.85
C LEU A 566 -22.70 11.56 -33.86
N LEU A 567 -22.96 10.27 -33.70
CA LEU A 567 -22.20 9.39 -32.80
C LEU A 567 -20.76 9.20 -33.27
N SER A 568 -20.53 9.15 -34.61
CA SER A 568 -19.18 9.07 -35.17
C SER A 568 -18.38 10.35 -34.90
N LEU A 569 -18.96 11.54 -35.08
CA LEU A 569 -18.33 12.80 -34.68
C LEU A 569 -18.02 12.83 -33.17
N LYS A 570 -18.98 12.42 -32.35
CA LYS A 570 -18.79 12.35 -30.88
C LYS A 570 -17.62 11.46 -30.50
N SER A 571 -17.52 10.26 -31.12
CA SER A 571 -16.42 9.33 -30.92
C SER A 571 -15.07 9.93 -31.32
N LEU A 572 -15.01 10.54 -32.53
CA LEU A 572 -13.79 11.20 -33.02
C LEU A 572 -13.30 12.30 -32.09
N LEU A 573 -14.20 13.17 -31.60
CA LEU A 573 -13.87 14.20 -30.66
C LEU A 573 -13.33 13.61 -29.33
N GLY A 574 -13.85 12.44 -28.89
CA GLY A 574 -13.34 11.70 -27.75
C GLY A 574 -11.89 11.24 -27.93
N TYR A 575 -11.51 10.75 -29.09
CA TYR A 575 -10.12 10.37 -29.40
C TYR A 575 -9.19 11.58 -29.43
N VAL A 576 -9.61 12.67 -30.09
CA VAL A 576 -8.83 13.93 -30.13
C VAL A 576 -8.61 14.49 -28.75
N LYS A 577 -9.57 14.37 -27.83
CA LYS A 577 -9.45 14.79 -26.44
C LYS A 577 -8.28 14.10 -25.73
N GLN A 578 -8.07 12.80 -25.95
CA GLN A 578 -7.00 12.03 -25.28
C GLN A 578 -5.60 12.54 -25.67
N LYS A 579 -5.44 13.19 -26.82
CA LYS A 579 -4.18 13.74 -27.31
C LYS A 579 -4.05 15.26 -27.13
N ALA A 580 -5.09 15.91 -26.63
CA ALA A 580 -5.07 17.35 -26.42
C ALA A 580 -4.00 17.74 -25.39
N THR A 581 -3.13 18.67 -25.76
CA THR A 581 -2.09 19.22 -24.85
C THR A 581 -2.66 20.21 -23.84
N ASP A 582 -3.80 20.83 -24.14
CA ASP A 582 -4.53 21.76 -23.28
C ASP A 582 -6.00 21.34 -23.20
N LEU A 583 -6.32 20.58 -22.18
CA LEU A 583 -7.67 20.07 -21.95
C LEU A 583 -8.69 21.17 -21.62
N ILE A 584 -8.27 22.25 -20.98
CA ILE A 584 -9.17 23.37 -20.67
C ILE A 584 -9.63 24.04 -21.94
N LYS A 585 -8.70 24.34 -22.84
CA LYS A 585 -8.99 24.93 -24.13
C LYS A 585 -9.83 23.99 -25.01
N TRP A 586 -9.53 22.70 -24.94
CA TRP A 586 -10.31 21.69 -25.66
C TRP A 586 -11.77 21.64 -25.18
N GLU A 587 -12.03 21.62 -23.86
CA GLU A 587 -13.40 21.62 -23.32
C GLU A 587 -14.15 22.91 -23.66
N GLN A 588 -13.50 24.05 -23.64
CA GLN A 588 -14.11 25.32 -24.03
C GLN A 588 -14.52 25.34 -25.51
N GLN A 589 -13.75 24.70 -26.38
CA GLN A 589 -13.97 24.68 -27.83
C GLN A 589 -14.92 23.58 -28.25
N PHE A 590 -14.69 22.34 -27.83
CA PHE A 590 -15.41 21.15 -28.28
C PHE A 590 -16.44 20.62 -27.28
N GLY A 591 -16.33 20.98 -25.99
CA GLY A 591 -17.33 20.61 -24.98
C GLY A 591 -18.73 21.11 -25.31
N VAL A 592 -18.84 22.30 -25.90
CA VAL A 592 -20.11 22.87 -26.38
C VAL A 592 -20.69 22.09 -27.55
N VAL A 593 -19.84 21.63 -28.47
CA VAL A 593 -20.24 20.78 -29.62
C VAL A 593 -20.75 19.42 -29.12
N LEU A 594 -20.02 18.79 -28.19
CA LEU A 594 -20.45 17.52 -27.58
C LEU A 594 -21.79 17.64 -26.85
N HIS A 595 -21.97 18.71 -26.09
CA HIS A 595 -23.23 18.97 -25.41
C HIS A 595 -24.39 19.13 -26.44
N ARG A 596 -24.14 19.81 -27.53
CA ARG A 596 -25.16 19.98 -28.60
C ARG A 596 -25.50 18.67 -29.29
N ILE A 597 -24.53 17.80 -29.54
CA ILE A 597 -24.78 16.45 -30.06
C ILE A 597 -25.66 15.66 -29.08
N ASP A 598 -25.33 15.67 -27.81
CA ASP A 598 -26.12 14.98 -26.78
C ASP A 598 -27.56 15.54 -26.68
N GLU A 599 -27.73 16.85 -26.81
CA GLU A 599 -29.03 17.51 -26.80
C GLU A 599 -29.89 17.03 -28.00
N VAL A 600 -29.30 17.00 -29.21
CA VAL A 600 -29.97 16.52 -30.43
C VAL A 600 -30.37 15.05 -30.30
N LEU A 601 -29.47 14.19 -29.87
CA LEU A 601 -29.73 12.75 -29.68
C LEU A 601 -30.81 12.51 -28.62
N ASN A 602 -30.82 13.27 -27.52
CA ASN A 602 -31.85 13.22 -26.51
C ASN A 602 -33.21 13.70 -27.04
N ASP A 603 -33.24 14.72 -27.88
CA ASP A 603 -34.46 15.19 -28.55
C ASP A 603 -35.09 14.12 -29.44
N LEU A 604 -34.24 13.46 -30.27
CA LEU A 604 -34.64 12.32 -31.09
C LEU A 604 -35.15 11.15 -30.23
N SER A 605 -34.41 10.77 -29.19
CA SER A 605 -34.79 9.67 -28.30
C SER A 605 -36.11 9.92 -27.55
N ASN A 606 -36.42 11.18 -27.22
CA ASN A 606 -37.65 11.54 -26.53
C ASN A 606 -38.85 11.70 -27.45
N THR A 607 -38.60 12.07 -28.72
CA THR A 607 -39.64 12.30 -29.70
C THR A 607 -40.03 11.02 -30.42
N TYR A 608 -39.08 10.12 -30.68
CA TYR A 608 -39.24 8.90 -31.46
C TYR A 608 -38.89 7.66 -30.63
N GLU A 609 -39.90 6.96 -30.13
CA GLU A 609 -39.74 5.80 -29.24
C GLU A 609 -38.94 4.65 -29.90
N ASN A 610 -39.08 4.45 -31.20
CA ASN A 610 -38.36 3.46 -31.97
C ASN A 610 -36.84 3.75 -32.04
N LEU A 611 -36.41 5.02 -32.00
CA LEU A 611 -34.99 5.40 -32.00
C LEU A 611 -34.29 5.23 -30.68
N ARG A 612 -35.02 5.22 -29.56
CA ARG A 612 -34.39 5.12 -28.22
C ARG A 612 -33.46 3.92 -28.07
N ASN A 613 -33.93 2.74 -28.46
CA ASN A 613 -33.14 1.50 -28.41
C ASN A 613 -32.11 1.45 -29.53
N ARG A 614 -32.43 2.04 -30.68
CA ARG A 614 -31.54 2.07 -31.85
C ARG A 614 -30.33 2.97 -31.62
N ILE A 615 -30.49 4.13 -31.01
CA ILE A 615 -29.36 5.03 -30.64
C ILE A 615 -28.35 4.28 -29.81
N PHE A 616 -28.80 3.47 -28.83
CA PHE A 616 -27.89 2.67 -28.02
C PHE A 616 -27.14 1.59 -28.83
N SER A 617 -27.84 0.86 -29.69
CA SER A 617 -27.24 -0.13 -30.57
C SER A 617 -26.21 0.49 -31.54
N ILE A 618 -26.55 1.63 -32.19
CA ILE A 618 -25.65 2.35 -33.07
C ILE A 618 -24.43 2.89 -32.31
N GLN A 619 -24.61 3.30 -31.07
CA GLN A 619 -23.47 3.70 -30.21
C GLN A 619 -22.49 2.55 -29.99
N GLU A 620 -22.96 1.34 -29.66
CA GLU A 620 -22.11 0.16 -29.56
C GLU A 620 -21.39 -0.19 -30.86
N GLU A 621 -22.10 -0.07 -32.01
CA GLU A 621 -21.52 -0.29 -33.32
C GLU A 621 -20.39 0.72 -33.62
N VAL A 622 -20.63 2.02 -33.38
CA VAL A 622 -19.64 3.08 -33.54
C VAL A 622 -18.43 2.90 -32.60
N GLU A 623 -18.67 2.53 -31.36
CA GLU A 623 -17.60 2.21 -30.41
C GLU A 623 -16.78 0.98 -30.83
N SER A 624 -17.38 0.04 -31.56
CA SER A 624 -16.69 -1.10 -32.16
C SER A 624 -15.96 -0.80 -33.47
N GLY A 625 -16.08 0.44 -33.98
CA GLY A 625 -15.37 0.93 -35.18
C GLY A 625 -16.23 1.08 -36.43
N ASP A 626 -17.55 0.84 -36.37
CA ASP A 626 -18.47 1.04 -37.53
C ASP A 626 -18.92 2.51 -37.61
N LEU A 627 -17.99 3.37 -38.02
CA LEU A 627 -18.18 4.80 -38.17
C LEU A 627 -18.90 5.15 -39.49
N ASP A 628 -19.55 6.33 -39.52
CA ASP A 628 -19.99 6.94 -40.76
C ASP A 628 -18.80 7.18 -41.69
N ALA A 629 -19.00 6.97 -43.01
CA ALA A 629 -17.93 6.99 -44.00
C ALA A 629 -17.15 8.32 -44.06
N TYR A 630 -17.80 9.46 -43.83
CA TYR A 630 -17.13 10.75 -43.82
C TYR A 630 -16.20 10.85 -42.63
N TRP A 631 -16.66 10.48 -41.43
CA TRP A 631 -15.88 10.55 -40.19
C TRP A 631 -14.83 9.45 -40.10
N LEU A 632 -15.05 8.29 -40.73
CA LEU A 632 -14.06 7.23 -40.89
C LEU A 632 -12.82 7.73 -41.63
N ASN A 633 -13.00 8.43 -42.76
CA ASN A 633 -11.90 9.03 -43.52
C ASN A 633 -11.08 10.01 -42.65
N HIS A 634 -11.74 10.80 -41.78
CA HIS A 634 -11.04 11.69 -40.88
C HIS A 634 -10.31 10.95 -39.78
N PHE A 635 -10.88 9.85 -39.30
CA PHE A 635 -10.24 8.98 -38.30
C PHE A 635 -8.96 8.32 -38.87
N GLU A 636 -9.04 7.80 -40.10
CA GLU A 636 -7.90 7.24 -40.84
C GLU A 636 -6.79 8.29 -41.03
N LEU A 637 -7.16 9.51 -41.44
CA LEU A 637 -6.21 10.61 -41.54
C LEU A 637 -5.50 10.91 -40.21
N LEU A 638 -6.19 10.85 -39.10
CA LEU A 638 -5.58 11.06 -37.77
C LEU A 638 -4.62 9.92 -37.37
N ILE A 639 -4.91 8.68 -37.82
CA ILE A 639 -3.98 7.54 -37.64
C ILE A 639 -2.74 7.76 -38.51
N ASP A 640 -2.87 8.12 -39.76
CA ASP A 640 -1.76 8.37 -40.71
C ASP A 640 -0.84 9.50 -40.19
N LEU A 641 -1.40 10.50 -39.56
CA LEU A 641 -0.66 11.61 -38.93
C LEU A 641 -0.06 11.24 -37.55
N GLY A 642 -0.27 10.00 -37.04
CA GLY A 642 0.23 9.53 -35.78
C GLY A 642 -0.46 10.16 -34.54
N TRP A 643 -1.64 10.74 -34.73
CA TRP A 643 -2.44 11.32 -33.63
C TRP A 643 -3.23 10.27 -32.86
N ILE A 644 -3.58 9.18 -33.53
CA ILE A 644 -4.28 8.02 -32.95
C ILE A 644 -3.43 6.79 -33.27
N SER A 645 -3.23 5.89 -32.28
CA SER A 645 -2.47 4.62 -32.44
C SER A 645 -3.37 3.43 -32.19
#